data_62b7237ca5addb1141933be097efbbe5
#
_entry.id   62b7237ca5addb1141933be097efbbe5
#
_cell.length_a   1.000
_cell.length_b   1.000
_cell.length_c   1.000
_cell.angle_alpha   90.00
_cell.angle_beta   90.00
_cell.angle_gamma   90.00
#
_symmetry.space_group_name_H-M   'P 1'
#
loop_
_entity.id
_entity.type
_entity.pdbx_description
1 polymer ?
#
loop_
_entity_poly.entity_id
_entity_poly.type
_entity_poly.pdbx_seq_one_letter_code
_entity_poly.pdbx_strand_id
1 'polypeptide(L)'
;AAATNPLPSPLPQEREQSAAVVSDSLKAAAVSTESSLPPGKSNLHGQIQQQPAPSPVGEGWGEGKAVAAQSAIAVITESDLYQYVARSRIHNRRKKHAAVSDGLLRDLAEINIGDPVVHEEHGIGRYMGLVTMDLGGETNEMMLLEYAGEAQLYVPVSQLHLISRYSGQAHENIALHKLGSGAWNKAKRKAAEKARDTAAELLNLYAQRAAQSGHKFEINELDYQAFADGFGYEETEDQAAAIAAVIKDLTQAKPMDRLVCGDVGFGKTEVALRAAFVAVMGGKQVAVLAPTTLLVEQHAQNFADRFADFPVKVASLSRFNNSKATKAALEGMADGTVDIVIGTHKLVQDDIKFKNLGLVIIDEEHRFGVRQKEQLKRLRANVDILTMTATPIPRTLSMALEGLRDFSLITTAPSRRLAVKTFVKPFSEGSVREAVLRELKRGGQVFFLHNEVDTIENMRERLETLLPEARIGVAHGQLRERELEQVMRDFLQQRFNVLLCSTIIETGIDIPNANTIIINRADKFGLAQLHQLRGRVGRSHHQAYAYLLTPEYITKDAEKRLDAIAAADELGAGFTLAMQDLEIRGAGEILGEGQSGEMIQVGFTLYTEMLKQAVRDLKKGRQPDLDAPLGITTEIKLHSPALLPEDYCPDIHERLVLYKRLAVCETVQQINTIHEELVDRFGLPEQPVKTLIESHHLRLMAKELGIDAIDAAGEAVTVTFGKNNNVDPTEIILLIQNDKKYRLAGADKLRFTAEMENIEVRINTVKNVLKTLQNRCLPK
;
A
#
# COMPACT_ATOMS: atom_id res chain seq x y z
N ALA A 1 -28.37 -24.40 -49.15
CA ALA A 1 -29.72 -24.40 -49.08
C ALA A 1 -30.25 -23.76 -47.82
N ALA A 2 -31.03 -23.15 -47.38
CA ALA A 2 -31.77 -22.47 -46.31
C ALA A 2 -30.89 -21.77 -45.28
N ALA A 3 -30.67 -20.50 -45.49
CA ALA A 3 -30.24 -19.53 -44.47
C ALA A 3 -31.45 -19.18 -43.57
N THR A 4 -31.34 -19.45 -42.27
CA THR A 4 -32.26 -18.93 -41.24
C THR A 4 -31.71 -17.60 -40.74
N ASN A 5 -32.40 -16.51 -41.08
CA ASN A 5 -32.16 -15.18 -40.53
C ASN A 5 -32.40 -15.17 -39.00
N PRO A 6 -31.58 -14.52 -38.21
CA PRO A 6 -31.92 -14.26 -36.80
C PRO A 6 -32.98 -13.14 -36.71
N LEU A 7 -33.89 -13.30 -35.75
CA LEU A 7 -34.92 -12.31 -35.41
C LEU A 7 -34.31 -10.95 -35.03
N PRO A 8 -34.88 -9.82 -35.43
CA PRO A 8 -34.36 -8.51 -35.07
C PRO A 8 -34.56 -8.24 -33.58
N SER A 9 -33.55 -7.64 -32.95
CA SER A 9 -33.60 -7.14 -31.58
C SER A 9 -34.64 -6.04 -31.41
N PRO A 10 -35.33 -5.92 -30.30
CA PRO A 10 -36.32 -4.87 -30.09
C PRO A 10 -35.75 -3.47 -30.13
N LEU A 11 -36.49 -2.53 -30.69
CA LEU A 11 -36.15 -1.14 -30.90
C LEU A 11 -35.83 -0.39 -29.57
N PRO A 12 -35.02 0.66 -29.58
CA PRO A 12 -34.62 1.40 -28.38
C PRO A 12 -35.74 1.99 -27.51
N GLN A 13 -36.86 2.29 -28.10
CA GLN A 13 -38.01 2.90 -27.41
C GLN A 13 -38.70 1.97 -26.39
N GLU A 14 -38.70 0.66 -26.56
CA GLU A 14 -39.28 -0.28 -25.59
C GLU A 14 -38.39 -0.44 -24.35
N ARG A 15 -37.09 -0.16 -24.45
CA ARG A 15 -36.18 -0.18 -23.28
C ARG A 15 -36.30 1.06 -22.39
N GLU A 16 -36.63 2.23 -22.96
CA GLU A 16 -36.83 3.45 -22.19
C GLU A 16 -38.16 3.40 -21.38
N GLN A 17 -39.22 2.79 -21.94
CA GLN A 17 -40.46 2.66 -21.21
C GLN A 17 -40.39 1.69 -20.03
N SER A 18 -39.65 0.61 -20.14
CA SER A 18 -39.43 -0.31 -19.01
C SER A 18 -38.54 0.27 -17.90
N ALA A 19 -37.56 1.11 -18.27
CA ALA A 19 -36.72 1.80 -17.30
C ALA A 19 -37.43 2.92 -16.56
N ALA A 20 -38.33 3.64 -17.23
CA ALA A 20 -39.14 4.70 -16.64
C ALA A 20 -40.16 4.14 -15.61
N VAL A 21 -40.79 3.00 -15.88
CA VAL A 21 -41.75 2.36 -14.95
C VAL A 21 -41.05 1.88 -13.67
N VAL A 22 -39.80 1.39 -13.76
CA VAL A 22 -39.01 0.96 -12.60
C VAL A 22 -38.55 2.17 -11.78
N SER A 23 -38.18 3.28 -12.44
CA SER A 23 -37.74 4.50 -11.77
C SER A 23 -38.85 5.22 -11.02
N ASP A 24 -40.07 5.23 -11.56
CA ASP A 24 -41.26 5.83 -10.92
C ASP A 24 -41.77 4.99 -9.72
N SER A 25 -41.63 3.68 -9.79
CA SER A 25 -41.94 2.79 -8.66
C SER A 25 -40.94 2.98 -7.48
N LEU A 26 -39.71 3.21 -7.77
CA LEU A 26 -38.68 3.49 -6.76
C LEU A 26 -38.80 4.90 -6.16
N LYS A 27 -39.20 5.89 -6.95
CA LYS A 27 -39.44 7.26 -6.44
C LYS A 27 -40.68 7.34 -5.59
N ALA A 28 -41.74 6.60 -5.92
CA ALA A 28 -42.95 6.52 -5.10
C ALA A 28 -42.72 5.86 -3.73
N ALA A 29 -41.79 4.87 -3.66
CA ALA A 29 -41.39 4.24 -2.41
C ALA A 29 -40.49 5.15 -1.53
N ALA A 30 -39.71 6.05 -2.12
CA ALA A 30 -38.85 6.99 -1.39
C ALA A 30 -39.61 8.19 -0.82
N VAL A 31 -40.67 8.64 -1.48
CA VAL A 31 -41.49 9.80 -1.02
C VAL A 31 -42.43 9.43 0.14
N SER A 32 -42.79 8.15 0.31
CA SER A 32 -43.66 7.72 1.42
C SER A 32 -42.96 7.54 2.77
N THR A 33 -41.61 7.69 2.83
CA THR A 33 -40.84 7.53 4.07
C THR A 33 -40.42 8.87 4.73
N GLU A 34 -40.71 10.02 4.13
CA GLU A 34 -40.25 11.33 4.68
C GLU A 34 -41.30 12.13 5.46
N SER A 35 -42.52 11.67 5.63
CA SER A 35 -43.56 12.39 6.37
C SER A 35 -44.04 11.62 7.60
N SER A 36 -43.31 11.65 8.71
CA SER A 36 -43.83 11.73 10.09
C SER A 36 -42.86 11.21 11.15
N LEU A 37 -41.97 12.08 11.60
CA LEU A 37 -41.32 11.93 12.91
C LEU A 37 -41.28 13.31 13.60
N PRO A 38 -41.94 13.50 14.75
CA PRO A 38 -41.75 14.65 15.58
C PRO A 38 -40.48 14.49 16.45
N PRO A 39 -39.82 15.57 16.88
CA PRO A 39 -38.59 15.51 17.63
C PRO A 39 -38.85 15.24 19.12
N GLY A 40 -38.12 14.28 19.68
CA GLY A 40 -38.02 14.23 21.14
C GLY A 40 -37.85 12.85 21.79
N LYS A 41 -36.64 12.72 22.35
CA LYS A 41 -36.30 11.91 23.52
C LYS A 41 -35.97 10.42 23.39
N SER A 42 -34.73 10.18 23.68
CA SER A 42 -34.03 9.01 24.23
C SER A 42 -34.84 8.03 25.08
N ASN A 43 -34.36 6.79 25.06
CA ASN A 43 -34.64 5.62 25.91
C ASN A 43 -35.74 4.69 25.44
N LEU A 44 -35.36 3.55 24.91
CA LEU A 44 -36.20 2.37 24.84
C LEU A 44 -35.38 1.09 25.08
N HIS A 45 -35.25 0.76 26.37
CA HIS A 45 -35.32 -0.63 26.80
C HIS A 45 -36.84 -0.91 26.94
N GLY A 46 -37.39 -1.70 26.05
CA GLY A 46 -38.81 -2.04 26.01
C GLY A 46 -39.00 -3.54 25.93
N GLN A 47 -39.40 -4.11 27.05
CA GLN A 47 -39.91 -5.48 27.16
C GLN A 47 -41.13 -5.68 26.24
N ILE A 48 -41.10 -6.74 25.45
CA ILE A 48 -42.27 -7.21 24.66
C ILE A 48 -43.23 -7.90 25.64
N GLN A 49 -44.30 -7.24 25.99
CA GLN A 49 -45.48 -7.87 26.60
C GLN A 49 -46.39 -8.43 25.51
N GLN A 50 -46.60 -9.73 25.55
CA GLN A 50 -47.62 -10.41 24.78
C GLN A 50 -49.03 -9.99 25.31
N GLN A 51 -49.88 -9.41 24.48
CA GLN A 51 -51.30 -9.28 24.74
C GLN A 51 -52.04 -10.43 24.08
N PRO A 52 -53.07 -11.01 24.76
CA PRO A 52 -53.85 -12.12 24.24
C PRO A 52 -54.88 -11.68 23.20
N ALA A 53 -55.16 -12.56 22.27
CA ALA A 53 -56.15 -12.37 21.21
C ALA A 53 -57.56 -12.20 21.76
N PRO A 54 -58.43 -11.31 21.19
CA PRO A 54 -59.81 -11.22 21.56
C PRO A 54 -60.67 -12.27 20.84
N SER A 55 -61.56 -12.87 21.60
CA SER A 55 -62.61 -13.81 21.15
C SER A 55 -63.72 -13.10 20.35
N PRO A 56 -64.43 -13.79 19.45
CA PRO A 56 -65.47 -13.21 18.64
C PRO A 56 -66.83 -13.37 19.31
N VAL A 57 -67.52 -12.29 19.64
CA VAL A 57 -69.03 -12.28 19.75
C VAL A 57 -69.55 -10.83 19.62
N GLY A 58 -70.57 -10.63 18.79
CA GLY A 58 -71.51 -9.51 18.93
C GLY A 58 -71.76 -8.73 17.64
N GLU A 59 -72.94 -8.98 17.07
CA GLU A 59 -73.55 -8.27 15.96
C GLU A 59 -73.88 -6.82 16.31
N GLY A 60 -73.63 -5.89 15.38
CA GLY A 60 -74.08 -4.51 15.49
C GLY A 60 -73.83 -3.77 14.16
N TRP A 61 -74.97 -3.50 13.46
CA TRP A 61 -74.96 -2.72 12.22
C TRP A 61 -74.61 -1.26 12.49
N GLY A 62 -73.58 -0.79 11.81
CA GLY A 62 -73.22 0.60 11.76
C GLY A 62 -72.31 0.88 10.55
N GLU A 63 -72.74 1.76 9.67
CA GLU A 63 -72.03 2.22 8.49
C GLU A 63 -70.68 2.79 8.88
N GLY A 64 -69.58 2.03 8.66
CA GLY A 64 -68.22 2.47 8.86
C GLY A 64 -67.48 2.48 7.54
N LYS A 65 -66.92 3.63 7.21
CA LYS A 65 -66.01 3.83 6.07
C LYS A 65 -64.94 2.75 6.05
N ALA A 66 -64.72 2.08 4.90
CA ALA A 66 -63.69 1.12 4.68
C ALA A 66 -62.32 1.80 4.86
N VAL A 67 -61.64 1.49 5.95
CA VAL A 67 -60.22 1.79 6.13
C VAL A 67 -59.47 0.77 5.30
N ALA A 68 -58.82 1.23 4.26
CA ALA A 68 -57.93 0.39 3.45
C ALA A 68 -56.91 -0.29 4.37
N ALA A 69 -56.93 -1.61 4.41
CA ALA A 69 -55.91 -2.39 5.12
C ALA A 69 -54.55 -2.09 4.49
N GLN A 70 -53.72 -1.34 5.18
CA GLN A 70 -52.32 -1.19 4.80
C GLN A 70 -51.64 -2.55 4.96
N SER A 71 -51.28 -3.17 3.84
CA SER A 71 -50.48 -4.39 3.84
C SER A 71 -49.11 -4.07 4.43
N ALA A 72 -48.89 -4.44 5.68
CA ALA A 72 -47.58 -4.37 6.30
C ALA A 72 -46.68 -5.41 5.66
N ILE A 73 -45.61 -4.95 5.02
CA ILE A 73 -44.53 -5.83 4.52
C ILE A 73 -43.54 -6.04 5.68
N ALA A 74 -43.46 -7.26 6.20
CA ALA A 74 -42.43 -7.63 7.14
C ALA A 74 -41.13 -8.01 6.36
N VAL A 75 -40.09 -7.27 6.55
CA VAL A 75 -38.79 -7.57 5.99
C VAL A 75 -37.99 -8.30 7.07
N ILE A 76 -37.78 -9.60 6.89
CA ILE A 76 -36.92 -10.42 7.75
C ILE A 76 -35.51 -10.39 7.12
N THR A 77 -34.54 -9.83 7.83
CA THR A 77 -33.17 -9.74 7.37
C THR A 77 -32.35 -10.95 7.84
N GLU A 78 -31.20 -11.18 7.24
CA GLU A 78 -30.28 -12.25 7.65
C GLU A 78 -29.85 -12.09 9.12
N SER A 79 -29.78 -10.86 9.64
CA SER A 79 -29.51 -10.56 11.05
C SER A 79 -30.64 -10.95 12.01
N ASP A 80 -31.87 -11.03 11.51
CA ASP A 80 -33.00 -11.48 12.31
C ASP A 80 -33.03 -13.01 12.42
N LEU A 81 -32.50 -13.70 11.43
CA LEU A 81 -32.38 -15.17 11.40
C LEU A 81 -31.12 -15.68 12.10
N TYR A 82 -30.02 -14.93 12.02
CA TYR A 82 -28.69 -15.34 12.54
C TYR A 82 -28.05 -14.21 13.34
N GLN A 83 -28.29 -14.16 14.65
CA GLN A 83 -27.89 -13.06 15.54
C GLN A 83 -26.40 -12.69 15.55
N TYR A 84 -25.49 -13.58 15.09
CA TYR A 84 -24.05 -13.36 15.12
C TYR A 84 -23.43 -12.91 13.76
N VAL A 85 -24.19 -12.91 12.67
CA VAL A 85 -23.65 -12.58 11.34
C VAL A 85 -23.66 -11.06 11.06
N ALA A 86 -24.54 -10.30 11.69
CA ALA A 86 -24.69 -8.86 11.43
C ALA A 86 -23.48 -8.02 11.88
N ARG A 87 -22.77 -8.43 12.95
CA ARG A 87 -21.60 -7.67 13.44
C ARG A 87 -20.39 -7.71 12.50
N SER A 88 -20.21 -8.77 11.70
CA SER A 88 -19.04 -8.92 10.83
C SER A 88 -19.12 -8.09 9.54
N ARG A 89 -20.30 -7.82 8.98
CA ARG A 89 -20.46 -7.09 7.71
C ARG A 89 -20.33 -5.57 7.83
N ILE A 90 -20.79 -4.99 8.92
CA ILE A 90 -20.62 -3.55 9.20
C ILE A 90 -19.13 -3.25 9.52
N HIS A 91 -18.46 -4.16 10.22
CA HIS A 91 -17.03 -4.06 10.51
C HIS A 91 -16.17 -4.14 9.25
N ASN A 92 -16.51 -5.00 8.27
CA ASN A 92 -15.78 -5.11 7.02
C ASN A 92 -15.95 -3.89 6.07
N ARG A 93 -17.07 -3.16 6.13
CA ARG A 93 -17.21 -1.91 5.35
C ARG A 93 -16.41 -0.76 5.95
N ARG A 94 -16.36 -0.61 7.28
CA ARG A 94 -15.46 0.35 7.95
C ARG A 94 -13.99 -0.07 7.88
N LYS A 95 -13.68 -1.38 7.91
CA LYS A 95 -12.30 -1.88 7.67
C LYS A 95 -11.78 -1.54 6.26
N LYS A 96 -12.63 -1.45 5.23
CA LYS A 96 -12.19 -1.04 3.88
C LYS A 96 -11.70 0.41 3.82
N HIS A 97 -12.22 1.33 4.63
CA HIS A 97 -11.70 2.71 4.71
C HIS A 97 -10.53 2.88 5.69
N ALA A 98 -10.44 2.06 6.73
CA ALA A 98 -9.32 2.05 7.68
C ALA A 98 -8.11 1.26 7.17
N ALA A 99 -8.31 0.25 6.30
CA ALA A 99 -7.26 -0.66 5.84
C ALA A 99 -6.15 0.00 4.99
N VAL A 100 -6.41 1.21 4.46
CA VAL A 100 -5.39 1.99 3.72
C VAL A 100 -4.37 2.65 4.66
N SER A 101 -4.72 2.88 5.93
CA SER A 101 -3.80 3.46 6.93
C SER A 101 -2.95 2.44 7.71
N ASP A 102 -3.24 1.15 7.60
CA ASP A 102 -2.84 0.11 8.55
C ASP A 102 -1.60 -0.73 8.16
N GLY A 103 -0.96 -0.49 7.02
CA GLY A 103 0.16 -1.32 6.56
C GLY A 103 1.37 -1.38 7.52
N LEU A 104 1.66 -0.29 8.22
CA LEU A 104 2.75 -0.20 9.22
C LEU A 104 2.40 -0.90 10.54
N LEU A 105 1.11 -1.09 10.79
CA LEU A 105 0.58 -1.53 12.08
C LEU A 105 0.37 -3.04 12.14
N ARG A 106 0.34 -3.71 10.98
CA ARG A 106 0.24 -5.17 10.86
C ARG A 106 1.57 -5.89 11.13
N ASP A 107 2.70 -5.17 11.12
CA ASP A 107 4.04 -5.74 11.34
C ASP A 107 4.16 -6.56 12.63
N LEU A 108 3.52 -6.13 13.71
CA LEU A 108 3.53 -6.86 14.98
C LEU A 108 2.33 -7.82 15.15
N ALA A 109 1.24 -7.65 14.40
CA ALA A 109 0.07 -8.52 14.45
C ALA A 109 0.34 -9.94 13.94
N GLU A 110 1.31 -10.08 13.05
CA GLU A 110 1.67 -11.34 12.39
C GLU A 110 2.92 -11.98 13.00
N ILE A 111 3.46 -11.41 14.11
CA ILE A 111 4.64 -11.96 14.78
C ILE A 111 4.25 -13.18 15.61
N ASN A 112 4.86 -14.32 15.31
CA ASN A 112 4.74 -15.55 16.05
C ASN A 112 5.94 -15.74 16.99
N ILE A 113 5.75 -16.54 18.04
CA ILE A 113 6.85 -16.93 18.94
C ILE A 113 7.96 -17.59 18.10
N GLY A 114 9.19 -17.12 18.26
CA GLY A 114 10.36 -17.55 17.49
C GLY A 114 10.70 -16.67 16.30
N ASP A 115 9.82 -15.74 15.90
CA ASP A 115 10.09 -14.84 14.79
C ASP A 115 11.16 -13.79 15.14
N PRO A 116 12.01 -13.41 14.16
CA PRO A 116 13.04 -12.42 14.39
C PRO A 116 12.45 -11.00 14.44
N VAL A 117 12.94 -10.22 15.39
CA VAL A 117 12.60 -8.80 15.58
C VAL A 117 13.86 -7.97 15.72
N VAL A 118 13.76 -6.69 15.39
CA VAL A 118 14.83 -5.72 15.54
C VAL A 118 14.50 -4.78 16.69
N HIS A 119 15.35 -4.74 17.69
CA HIS A 119 15.34 -3.68 18.70
C HIS A 119 16.31 -2.57 18.28
N GLU A 120 15.86 -1.33 18.31
CA GLU A 120 16.65 -0.19 17.82
C GLU A 120 18.04 -0.07 18.46
N GLU A 121 18.18 -0.40 19.75
CA GLU A 121 19.45 -0.30 20.51
C GLU A 121 20.21 -1.61 20.63
N HIS A 122 19.52 -2.75 20.55
CA HIS A 122 20.12 -4.06 20.85
C HIS A 122 20.25 -4.98 19.62
N GLY A 123 19.62 -4.60 18.50
CA GLY A 123 19.72 -5.34 17.24
C GLY A 123 18.74 -6.50 17.15
N ILE A 124 19.09 -7.50 16.34
CA ILE A 124 18.22 -8.61 15.99
C ILE A 124 18.15 -9.63 17.13
N GLY A 125 16.97 -9.86 17.65
CA GLY A 125 16.59 -10.90 18.61
C GLY A 125 15.41 -11.72 18.13
N ARG A 126 14.94 -12.69 18.92
CA ARG A 126 13.73 -13.49 18.68
C ARG A 126 12.63 -13.12 19.65
N TYR A 127 11.42 -13.00 19.17
CA TYR A 127 10.24 -12.80 20.00
C TYR A 127 9.86 -14.12 20.69
N MET A 128 9.74 -14.09 22.02
CA MET A 128 9.42 -15.25 22.85
C MET A 128 8.04 -15.16 23.53
N GLY A 129 7.31 -14.07 23.32
CA GLY A 129 5.98 -13.85 23.87
C GLY A 129 5.86 -12.60 24.73
N LEU A 130 4.63 -12.33 25.22
CA LEU A 130 4.36 -11.34 26.25
C LEU A 130 4.38 -12.03 27.62
N VAL A 131 5.00 -11.39 28.60
CA VAL A 131 5.13 -11.88 29.97
C VAL A 131 4.71 -10.77 30.92
N THR A 132 3.80 -11.08 31.80
CA THR A 132 3.38 -10.19 32.85
C THR A 132 4.32 -10.35 34.05
N MET A 133 4.93 -9.27 34.52
CA MET A 133 5.87 -9.26 35.63
C MET A 133 5.43 -8.26 36.69
N ASP A 134 5.57 -8.67 37.97
CA ASP A 134 5.42 -7.76 39.09
C ASP A 134 6.79 -7.16 39.45
N LEU A 135 6.91 -5.85 39.25
CA LEU A 135 8.11 -5.09 39.55
C LEU A 135 7.85 -4.16 40.74
N GLY A 136 7.98 -4.72 41.95
CA GLY A 136 7.85 -3.94 43.19
C GLY A 136 6.39 -3.60 43.55
N GLY A 137 5.45 -4.48 43.24
CA GLY A 137 4.01 -4.30 43.51
C GLY A 137 3.24 -3.68 42.33
N GLU A 138 3.90 -3.49 41.21
CA GLU A 138 3.28 -2.98 39.96
C GLU A 138 3.29 -4.05 38.90
N THR A 139 2.12 -4.39 38.42
CA THR A 139 1.96 -5.35 37.32
C THR A 139 2.28 -4.66 36.02
N ASN A 140 3.33 -5.12 35.32
CA ASN A 140 3.75 -4.62 34.02
C ASN A 140 3.78 -5.74 32.97
N GLU A 141 3.33 -5.48 31.76
CA GLU A 141 3.43 -6.40 30.64
C GLU A 141 4.70 -6.10 29.85
N MET A 142 5.51 -7.13 29.59
CA MET A 142 6.81 -7.05 28.93
C MET A 142 6.85 -7.94 27.70
N MET A 143 7.45 -7.47 26.63
CA MET A 143 7.83 -8.31 25.49
C MET A 143 9.16 -8.99 25.79
N LEU A 144 9.17 -10.33 25.76
CA LEU A 144 10.38 -11.13 25.96
C LEU A 144 11.08 -11.34 24.60
N LEU A 145 12.35 -10.96 24.56
CA LEU A 145 13.24 -11.17 23.42
C LEU A 145 14.42 -12.04 23.81
N GLU A 146 14.78 -13.00 22.95
CA GLU A 146 15.94 -13.86 23.09
C GLU A 146 17.05 -13.41 22.13
N TYR A 147 18.27 -13.34 22.63
CA TYR A 147 19.48 -12.97 21.89
C TYR A 147 20.50 -14.11 21.85
N ALA A 148 21.63 -13.91 21.16
CA ALA A 148 22.69 -14.91 21.05
C ALA A 148 23.22 -15.32 22.45
N GLY A 149 23.36 -16.64 22.64
CA GLY A 149 23.79 -17.22 23.94
C GLY A 149 22.66 -17.27 24.96
N GLU A 150 21.42 -17.41 24.52
CA GLU A 150 20.21 -17.52 25.36
C GLU A 150 19.99 -16.31 26.31
N ALA A 151 20.61 -15.17 25.97
CA ALA A 151 20.42 -13.94 26.72
C ALA A 151 19.01 -13.39 26.49
N GLN A 152 18.32 -13.02 27.57
CA GLN A 152 16.94 -12.52 27.54
C GLN A 152 16.91 -11.01 27.77
N LEU A 153 16.04 -10.33 27.03
CA LEU A 153 15.73 -8.90 27.19
C LEU A 153 14.22 -8.74 27.38
N TYR A 154 13.83 -8.06 28.43
CA TYR A 154 12.43 -7.73 28.73
C TYR A 154 12.18 -6.27 28.33
N VAL A 155 11.32 -6.04 27.34
CA VAL A 155 10.99 -4.72 26.83
C VAL A 155 9.57 -4.34 27.26
N PRO A 156 9.40 -3.24 28.04
CA PRO A 156 8.06 -2.79 28.43
C PRO A 156 7.18 -2.50 27.22
N VAL A 157 5.87 -2.82 27.29
CA VAL A 157 4.92 -2.57 26.20
C VAL A 157 4.83 -1.08 25.83
N SER A 158 5.15 -0.18 26.74
CA SER A 158 5.27 1.26 26.47
C SER A 158 6.41 1.62 25.53
N GLN A 159 7.42 0.74 25.39
CA GLN A 159 8.60 0.94 24.54
C GLN A 159 8.55 0.11 23.23
N LEU A 160 7.40 -0.44 22.86
CA LEU A 160 7.26 -1.23 21.62
C LEU A 160 7.51 -0.41 20.33
N HIS A 161 7.59 0.91 20.42
CA HIS A 161 8.05 1.74 19.31
C HIS A 161 9.50 1.46 18.91
N LEU A 162 10.35 0.99 19.83
CA LEU A 162 11.75 0.60 19.57
C LEU A 162 11.88 -0.74 18.87
N ILE A 163 10.78 -1.49 18.70
CA ILE A 163 10.79 -2.82 18.11
C ILE A 163 10.11 -2.79 16.74
N SER A 164 10.76 -3.40 15.77
CA SER A 164 10.21 -3.64 14.44
C SER A 164 10.42 -5.09 14.03
N ARG A 165 9.58 -5.60 13.12
CA ARG A 165 9.78 -6.92 12.53
C ARG A 165 11.07 -6.92 11.71
N TYR A 166 11.84 -7.99 11.79
CA TYR A 166 12.96 -8.20 10.91
C TYR A 166 12.51 -8.93 9.64
N SER A 167 12.73 -8.32 8.50
CA SER A 167 12.30 -8.80 7.18
C SER A 167 13.49 -8.95 6.21
N GLY A 168 14.62 -9.54 6.66
CA GLY A 168 15.84 -9.54 5.85
C GLY A 168 16.30 -10.89 5.27
N GLN A 169 16.11 -12.00 5.96
CA GLN A 169 16.55 -13.34 5.55
C GLN A 169 15.60 -14.41 6.07
N ALA A 170 15.69 -15.64 5.50
CA ALA A 170 14.92 -16.78 5.97
C ALA A 170 15.15 -17.05 7.48
N HIS A 171 14.08 -17.29 8.23
CA HIS A 171 14.06 -17.37 9.71
C HIS A 171 15.07 -18.36 10.31
N GLU A 172 15.49 -19.39 9.56
CA GLU A 172 16.37 -20.46 10.05
C GLU A 172 17.85 -20.06 10.08
N ASN A 173 18.28 -19.03 9.31
CA ASN A 173 19.70 -18.67 9.12
C ASN A 173 20.08 -17.30 9.70
N ILE A 174 19.23 -16.70 10.55
CA ILE A 174 19.50 -15.39 11.12
C ILE A 174 20.46 -15.49 12.29
N ALA A 175 21.62 -14.85 12.17
CA ALA A 175 22.54 -14.68 13.27
C ALA A 175 21.98 -13.66 14.27
N LEU A 176 21.57 -14.11 15.44
CA LEU A 176 21.14 -13.22 16.53
C LEU A 176 22.32 -12.39 17.03
N HIS A 177 22.07 -11.13 17.36
CA HIS A 177 23.08 -10.27 17.96
C HIS A 177 23.40 -10.67 19.39
N LYS A 178 24.64 -10.42 19.82
CA LYS A 178 25.03 -10.59 21.22
C LYS A 178 24.87 -9.26 21.93
N LEU A 179 24.12 -9.26 23.04
CA LEU A 179 23.94 -8.06 23.86
C LEU A 179 25.28 -7.48 24.33
N GLY A 180 25.45 -6.17 24.19
CA GLY A 180 26.66 -5.46 24.59
C GLY A 180 27.89 -5.64 23.67
N SER A 181 27.78 -6.29 22.52
CA SER A 181 28.95 -6.56 21.64
C SER A 181 29.44 -5.37 20.80
N GLY A 182 28.71 -4.27 20.76
CA GLY A 182 29.05 -3.11 19.89
C GLY A 182 28.91 -3.35 18.37
N ALA A 183 28.71 -4.60 17.95
CA ALA A 183 28.58 -4.94 16.53
C ALA A 183 27.32 -4.30 15.90
N TRP A 184 26.23 -4.29 16.67
CA TRP A 184 24.99 -3.64 16.25
C TRP A 184 25.17 -2.13 16.04
N ASN A 185 25.79 -1.43 16.97
CA ASN A 185 26.03 0.02 16.86
C ASN A 185 26.84 0.37 15.61
N LYS A 186 27.81 -0.48 15.25
CA LYS A 186 28.59 -0.30 14.02
C LYS A 186 27.71 -0.48 12.78
N ALA A 187 26.87 -1.51 12.74
CA ALA A 187 25.93 -1.75 11.62
C ALA A 187 24.89 -0.62 11.51
N LYS A 188 24.29 -0.22 12.65
CA LYS A 188 23.33 0.90 12.73
C LYS A 188 23.93 2.19 12.20
N ARG A 189 25.14 2.56 12.65
CA ARG A 189 25.83 3.77 12.22
C ARG A 189 26.11 3.77 10.73
N LYS A 190 26.61 2.65 10.17
CA LYS A 190 26.88 2.51 8.74
C LYS A 190 25.62 2.66 7.90
N ALA A 191 24.49 2.09 8.36
CA ALA A 191 23.17 2.25 7.74
C ALA A 191 22.70 3.71 7.80
N ALA A 192 22.89 4.40 8.93
CA ALA A 192 22.52 5.81 9.09
C ALA A 192 23.38 6.74 8.19
N GLU A 193 24.68 6.47 8.05
CA GLU A 193 25.56 7.18 7.10
C GLU A 193 25.04 7.02 5.67
N LYS A 194 24.67 5.81 5.28
CA LYS A 194 24.17 5.53 3.95
C LYS A 194 22.79 6.18 3.71
N ALA A 195 21.89 6.15 4.70
CA ALA A 195 20.60 6.83 4.65
C ALA A 195 20.76 8.35 4.50
N ARG A 196 21.72 8.96 5.21
CA ARG A 196 22.07 10.38 5.08
C ARG A 196 22.54 10.72 3.66
N ASP A 197 23.46 9.92 3.11
CA ASP A 197 24.03 10.17 1.78
C ASP A 197 22.93 10.08 0.71
N THR A 198 22.02 9.10 0.83
CA THR A 198 20.83 8.97 -0.01
C THR A 198 19.90 10.16 0.11
N ALA A 199 19.60 10.58 1.34
CA ALA A 199 18.78 11.76 1.59
C ALA A 199 19.38 13.02 0.97
N ALA A 200 20.72 13.20 1.06
CA ALA A 200 21.41 14.33 0.46
C ALA A 200 21.36 14.33 -1.07
N GLU A 201 21.54 13.15 -1.71
CA GLU A 201 21.42 13.01 -3.16
C GLU A 201 20.00 13.35 -3.64
N LEU A 202 18.97 12.82 -2.97
CA LEU A 202 17.58 13.08 -3.29
C LEU A 202 17.21 14.55 -3.10
N LEU A 203 17.67 15.18 -2.00
CA LEU A 203 17.44 16.60 -1.74
C LEU A 203 18.13 17.50 -2.75
N ASN A 204 19.34 17.15 -3.20
CA ASN A 204 20.04 17.89 -4.24
C ASN A 204 19.26 17.87 -5.56
N LEU A 205 18.79 16.70 -5.97
CA LEU A 205 17.93 16.58 -7.15
C LEU A 205 16.63 17.40 -7.00
N TYR A 206 16.01 17.34 -5.82
CA TYR A 206 14.81 18.15 -5.52
C TYR A 206 15.11 19.65 -5.58
N ALA A 207 16.21 20.10 -4.97
CA ALA A 207 16.60 21.51 -4.95
C ALA A 207 16.92 22.02 -6.37
N GLN A 208 17.62 21.24 -7.21
CA GLN A 208 17.87 21.58 -8.60
C GLN A 208 16.57 21.77 -9.38
N ARG A 209 15.57 20.90 -9.15
CA ARG A 209 14.25 21.00 -9.79
C ARG A 209 13.44 22.16 -9.25
N ALA A 210 13.47 22.40 -7.94
CA ALA A 210 12.75 23.50 -7.32
C ALA A 210 13.29 24.88 -7.75
N ALA A 211 14.56 24.95 -8.16
CA ALA A 211 15.19 26.17 -8.69
C ALA A 211 14.85 26.43 -10.17
N GLN A 212 14.27 25.44 -10.88
CA GLN A 212 13.91 25.59 -12.29
C GLN A 212 12.41 25.90 -12.44
N SER A 213 12.09 26.80 -13.37
CA SER A 213 10.71 27.03 -13.78
C SER A 213 10.30 25.96 -14.81
N GLY A 214 9.33 25.13 -14.46
CA GLY A 214 8.67 24.19 -15.37
C GLY A 214 7.74 24.90 -16.36
N HIS A 215 7.34 24.18 -17.38
CA HIS A 215 6.29 24.65 -18.28
C HIS A 215 4.93 24.50 -17.59
N LYS A 216 4.16 25.59 -17.53
CA LYS A 216 2.79 25.55 -17.02
C LYS A 216 1.86 25.22 -18.18
N PHE A 217 1.25 24.04 -18.17
CA PHE A 217 0.26 23.66 -19.19
C PHE A 217 -1.09 24.33 -18.90
N GLU A 218 -1.74 24.79 -19.95
CA GLU A 218 -3.12 25.26 -19.92
C GLU A 218 -4.03 24.15 -20.46
N ILE A 219 -5.18 23.95 -19.83
CA ILE A 219 -6.11 22.89 -20.17
C ILE A 219 -7.36 23.51 -20.76
N ASN A 220 -7.71 23.08 -21.97
CA ASN A 220 -9.04 23.32 -22.52
C ASN A 220 -9.97 22.24 -21.96
N GLU A 221 -10.86 22.61 -21.06
CA GLU A 221 -11.76 21.68 -20.38
C GLU A 221 -12.65 20.91 -21.36
N LEU A 222 -13.11 21.52 -22.46
CA LEU A 222 -13.97 20.86 -23.44
C LEU A 222 -13.22 19.75 -24.18
N ASP A 223 -12.01 20.03 -24.66
CA ASP A 223 -11.20 19.04 -25.37
C ASP A 223 -10.73 17.94 -24.41
N TYR A 224 -10.40 18.32 -23.17
CA TYR A 224 -10.01 17.36 -22.14
C TYR A 224 -11.15 16.42 -21.77
N GLN A 225 -12.37 16.94 -21.60
CA GLN A 225 -13.54 16.12 -21.30
C GLN A 225 -13.88 15.18 -22.47
N ALA A 226 -13.80 15.67 -23.72
CA ALA A 226 -14.00 14.81 -24.90
C ALA A 226 -12.98 13.66 -24.96
N PHE A 227 -11.71 13.95 -24.62
CA PHE A 227 -10.69 12.91 -24.48
C PHE A 227 -10.99 11.97 -23.31
N ALA A 228 -11.48 12.48 -22.18
CA ALA A 228 -11.86 11.71 -21.02
C ALA A 228 -12.98 10.73 -21.32
N ASP A 229 -14.04 11.19 -21.97
CA ASP A 229 -15.23 10.40 -22.31
C ASP A 229 -14.91 9.23 -23.26
N GLY A 230 -13.82 9.34 -24.02
CA GLY A 230 -13.30 8.25 -24.85
C GLY A 230 -12.72 7.07 -24.03
N PHE A 231 -12.61 7.15 -22.69
CA PHE A 231 -12.23 6.02 -21.84
C PHE A 231 -13.45 5.13 -21.60
N GLY A 232 -13.55 4.01 -22.27
CA GLY A 232 -14.72 3.11 -22.23
C GLY A 232 -15.01 2.40 -20.92
N TYR A 233 -14.42 2.84 -19.78
CA TYR A 233 -14.57 2.27 -18.45
C TYR A 233 -14.85 3.36 -17.41
N GLU A 234 -15.50 3.00 -16.30
CA GLU A 234 -15.61 3.87 -15.14
C GLU A 234 -14.28 3.96 -14.41
N GLU A 235 -13.85 5.18 -14.10
CA GLU A 235 -12.65 5.41 -13.30
C GLU A 235 -12.90 5.00 -11.84
N THR A 236 -11.92 4.33 -11.24
CA THR A 236 -11.94 4.10 -9.79
C THR A 236 -11.56 5.39 -9.04
N GLU A 237 -11.94 5.50 -7.76
CA GLU A 237 -11.59 6.67 -6.94
C GLU A 237 -10.08 6.95 -6.94
N ASP A 238 -9.25 5.88 -6.85
CA ASP A 238 -7.80 6.01 -6.87
C ASP A 238 -7.27 6.45 -8.25
N GLN A 239 -7.86 5.97 -9.35
CA GLN A 239 -7.51 6.41 -10.70
C GLN A 239 -7.83 7.89 -10.88
N ALA A 240 -9.04 8.32 -10.50
CA ALA A 240 -9.45 9.72 -10.58
C ALA A 240 -8.54 10.62 -9.73
N ALA A 241 -8.18 10.19 -8.52
CA ALA A 241 -7.26 10.90 -7.65
C ALA A 241 -5.84 11.00 -8.25
N ALA A 242 -5.33 9.91 -8.88
CA ALA A 242 -4.04 9.89 -9.53
C ALA A 242 -4.01 10.80 -10.76
N ILE A 243 -5.05 10.78 -11.59
CA ILE A 243 -5.22 11.66 -12.75
C ILE A 243 -5.26 13.13 -12.30
N ALA A 244 -6.09 13.45 -11.31
CA ALA A 244 -6.20 14.81 -10.79
C ALA A 244 -4.86 15.33 -10.22
N ALA A 245 -4.10 14.47 -9.54
CA ALA A 245 -2.78 14.82 -9.01
C ALA A 245 -1.76 15.09 -10.12
N VAL A 246 -1.72 14.27 -11.19
CA VAL A 246 -0.85 14.47 -12.36
C VAL A 246 -1.21 15.77 -13.09
N ILE A 247 -2.49 16.03 -13.32
CA ILE A 247 -2.97 17.24 -13.97
C ILE A 247 -2.59 18.47 -13.15
N LYS A 248 -2.79 18.41 -11.84
CA LYS A 248 -2.40 19.48 -10.92
C LYS A 248 -0.90 19.79 -11.02
N ASP A 249 -0.06 18.77 -11.10
CA ASP A 249 1.39 18.96 -11.23
C ASP A 249 1.75 19.60 -12.57
N LEU A 250 1.18 19.14 -13.69
CA LEU A 250 1.42 19.69 -15.03
C LEU A 250 0.95 21.17 -15.16
N THR A 251 -0.05 21.58 -14.40
CA THR A 251 -0.55 22.96 -14.39
C THR A 251 0.23 23.89 -13.46
N GLN A 252 1.25 23.38 -12.74
CA GLN A 252 2.15 24.20 -11.93
C GLN A 252 3.39 24.63 -12.74
N ALA A 253 3.98 25.75 -12.37
CA ALA A 253 5.22 26.24 -12.98
C ALA A 253 6.48 25.53 -12.40
N LYS A 254 6.38 24.25 -12.07
CA LYS A 254 7.46 23.41 -11.50
C LYS A 254 7.51 22.11 -12.26
N PRO A 255 8.69 21.60 -12.68
CA PRO A 255 8.78 20.32 -13.36
C PRO A 255 8.22 19.18 -12.51
N MET A 256 7.30 18.38 -13.04
CA MET A 256 6.72 17.22 -12.37
C MET A 256 7.73 16.05 -12.26
N ASP A 257 7.77 15.33 -11.15
CA ASP A 257 8.36 13.99 -11.02
C ASP A 257 7.46 13.13 -10.15
N ARG A 258 6.49 12.55 -10.80
CA ARG A 258 5.50 11.74 -10.11
C ARG A 258 5.67 10.27 -10.45
N LEU A 259 5.56 9.44 -9.42
CA LEU A 259 5.52 8.00 -9.55
C LEU A 259 4.10 7.49 -9.30
N VAL A 260 3.52 6.85 -10.30
CA VAL A 260 2.22 6.18 -10.20
C VAL A 260 2.45 4.69 -9.99
N CYS A 261 2.09 4.22 -8.79
CA CYS A 261 2.16 2.81 -8.42
C CYS A 261 0.76 2.20 -8.45
N GLY A 262 0.65 0.99 -8.96
CA GLY A 262 -0.62 0.25 -8.95
C GLY A 262 -0.42 -1.14 -9.52
N ASP A 263 -1.23 -2.08 -9.12
CA ASP A 263 -1.14 -3.47 -9.58
C ASP A 263 -1.31 -3.59 -11.10
N VAL A 264 -0.91 -4.72 -11.66
CA VAL A 264 -1.03 -4.99 -13.11
C VAL A 264 -2.51 -4.92 -13.50
N GLY A 265 -2.83 -4.13 -14.54
CA GLY A 265 -4.20 -3.97 -15.04
C GLY A 265 -5.09 -3.02 -14.20
N PHE A 266 -4.51 -2.19 -13.31
CA PHE A 266 -5.25 -1.18 -12.56
C PHE A 266 -5.33 0.19 -13.28
N GLY A 267 -5.11 0.22 -14.58
CA GLY A 267 -5.36 1.39 -15.43
C GLY A 267 -4.30 2.49 -15.37
N LYS A 268 -3.06 2.19 -14.94
CA LYS A 268 -1.95 3.16 -14.98
C LYS A 268 -1.75 3.82 -16.34
N THR A 269 -2.00 3.09 -17.43
CA THR A 269 -1.88 3.59 -18.80
C THR A 269 -2.85 4.73 -19.08
N GLU A 270 -4.07 4.73 -18.50
CA GLU A 270 -5.01 5.86 -18.69
C GLU A 270 -4.47 7.14 -18.05
N VAL A 271 -3.83 7.04 -16.87
CA VAL A 271 -3.15 8.19 -16.26
C VAL A 271 -2.08 8.78 -17.17
N ALA A 272 -1.30 7.91 -17.85
CA ALA A 272 -0.29 8.31 -18.81
C ALA A 272 -0.90 8.96 -20.06
N LEU A 273 -1.99 8.42 -20.59
CA LEU A 273 -2.72 8.96 -21.74
C LEU A 273 -3.27 10.36 -21.45
N ARG A 274 -3.86 10.58 -20.27
CA ARG A 274 -4.36 11.89 -19.82
C ARG A 274 -3.22 12.91 -19.69
N ALA A 275 -2.08 12.50 -19.13
CA ALA A 275 -0.90 13.35 -19.03
C ALA A 275 -0.34 13.72 -20.41
N ALA A 276 -0.25 12.74 -21.32
CA ALA A 276 0.21 12.95 -22.69
C ALA A 276 -0.73 13.91 -23.45
N PHE A 277 -2.05 13.77 -23.26
CA PHE A 277 -3.03 14.66 -23.88
C PHE A 277 -2.80 16.11 -23.47
N VAL A 278 -2.68 16.37 -22.17
CA VAL A 278 -2.43 17.73 -21.65
C VAL A 278 -1.13 18.31 -22.21
N ALA A 279 -0.06 17.50 -22.28
CA ALA A 279 1.24 17.94 -22.77
C ALA A 279 1.20 18.28 -24.28
N VAL A 280 0.58 17.43 -25.10
CA VAL A 280 0.52 17.62 -26.57
C VAL A 280 -0.41 18.80 -26.90
N MET A 281 -1.58 18.91 -26.27
CA MET A 281 -2.48 20.05 -26.48
C MET A 281 -1.86 21.38 -26.04
N GLY A 282 -0.93 21.33 -25.08
CA GLY A 282 -0.09 22.46 -24.69
C GLY A 282 1.11 22.71 -25.62
N GLY A 283 1.17 22.06 -26.80
CA GLY A 283 2.21 22.27 -27.82
C GLY A 283 3.59 21.69 -27.49
N LYS A 284 3.66 20.70 -26.57
CA LYS A 284 4.90 20.00 -26.19
C LYS A 284 4.93 18.60 -26.75
N GLN A 285 6.15 18.11 -27.03
CA GLN A 285 6.36 16.73 -27.43
C GLN A 285 6.40 15.81 -26.20
N VAL A 286 5.93 14.57 -26.37
CA VAL A 286 5.89 13.53 -25.35
C VAL A 286 6.74 12.34 -25.77
N ALA A 287 7.63 11.88 -24.88
CA ALA A 287 8.39 10.65 -25.05
C ALA A 287 7.87 9.58 -24.09
N VAL A 288 7.48 8.41 -24.62
CA VAL A 288 7.04 7.26 -23.81
C VAL A 288 8.08 6.16 -23.92
N LEU A 289 8.66 5.80 -22.79
CA LEU A 289 9.69 4.77 -22.68
C LEU A 289 9.09 3.47 -22.16
N ALA A 290 9.33 2.37 -22.87
CA ALA A 290 8.99 1.04 -22.45
C ALA A 290 10.21 0.11 -22.48
N PRO A 291 10.31 -0.89 -21.59
CA PRO A 291 11.51 -1.72 -21.47
C PRO A 291 11.74 -2.69 -22.63
N THR A 292 10.69 -3.06 -23.36
CA THR A 292 10.77 -4.02 -24.46
C THR A 292 10.13 -3.50 -25.72
N THR A 293 10.58 -4.00 -26.89
CA THR A 293 10.04 -3.65 -28.20
C THR A 293 8.57 -4.01 -28.37
N LEU A 294 8.13 -5.10 -27.76
CA LEU A 294 6.74 -5.54 -27.83
C LEU A 294 5.81 -4.61 -27.03
N LEU A 295 6.25 -4.13 -25.86
CA LEU A 295 5.51 -3.10 -25.11
C LEU A 295 5.46 -1.77 -25.87
N VAL A 296 6.54 -1.42 -26.59
CA VAL A 296 6.53 -0.24 -27.47
C VAL A 296 5.44 -0.37 -28.54
N GLU A 297 5.28 -1.54 -29.17
CA GLU A 297 4.21 -1.76 -30.14
C GLU A 297 2.82 -1.65 -29.49
N GLN A 298 2.61 -2.28 -28.33
CA GLN A 298 1.33 -2.22 -27.62
C GLN A 298 0.99 -0.80 -27.19
N HIS A 299 1.94 -0.06 -26.61
CA HIS A 299 1.72 1.34 -26.27
C HIS A 299 1.48 2.19 -27.51
N ALA A 300 2.23 1.98 -28.61
CA ALA A 300 2.05 2.74 -29.84
C ALA A 300 0.65 2.54 -30.41
N GLN A 301 0.14 1.31 -30.42
CA GLN A 301 -1.22 1.03 -30.86
C GLN A 301 -2.26 1.68 -29.93
N ASN A 302 -2.14 1.50 -28.61
CA ASN A 302 -3.05 2.09 -27.63
C ASN A 302 -3.11 3.63 -27.73
N PHE A 303 -1.94 4.26 -27.88
CA PHE A 303 -1.87 5.72 -28.03
C PHE A 303 -2.45 6.15 -29.39
N ALA A 304 -2.13 5.46 -30.49
CA ALA A 304 -2.68 5.77 -31.80
C ALA A 304 -4.22 5.66 -31.83
N ASP A 305 -4.77 4.59 -31.24
CA ASP A 305 -6.22 4.37 -31.15
C ASP A 305 -6.89 5.46 -30.32
N ARG A 306 -6.28 5.83 -29.18
CA ARG A 306 -6.85 6.78 -28.23
C ARG A 306 -6.79 8.23 -28.72
N PHE A 307 -5.79 8.57 -29.56
CA PHE A 307 -5.63 9.88 -30.15
C PHE A 307 -6.17 9.98 -31.58
N ALA A 308 -6.88 8.96 -32.09
CA ALA A 308 -7.33 8.90 -33.47
C ALA A 308 -8.24 10.08 -33.86
N ASP A 309 -9.05 10.59 -32.94
CA ASP A 309 -9.98 11.70 -33.17
C ASP A 309 -9.34 13.09 -32.97
N PHE A 310 -8.05 13.15 -32.63
CA PHE A 310 -7.32 14.39 -32.35
C PHE A 310 -6.19 14.62 -33.38
N PRO A 311 -5.82 15.87 -33.67
CA PRO A 311 -4.77 16.17 -34.61
C PRO A 311 -3.36 15.93 -34.07
N VAL A 312 -3.12 14.71 -33.53
CA VAL A 312 -1.90 14.30 -32.85
C VAL A 312 -1.21 13.19 -33.62
N LYS A 313 0.07 13.37 -33.92
CA LYS A 313 0.88 12.40 -34.62
C LYS A 313 1.69 11.54 -33.67
N VAL A 314 1.34 10.26 -33.59
CA VAL A 314 2.04 9.25 -32.81
C VAL A 314 3.04 8.50 -33.68
N ALA A 315 4.27 8.35 -33.23
CA ALA A 315 5.30 7.56 -33.89
C ALA A 315 5.94 6.55 -32.91
N SER A 316 6.39 5.42 -33.42
CA SER A 316 7.16 4.45 -32.62
C SER A 316 8.61 4.37 -33.10
N LEU A 317 9.54 4.17 -32.16
CA LEU A 317 10.95 3.87 -32.41
C LEU A 317 11.29 2.51 -31.83
N SER A 318 11.06 1.48 -32.63
CA SER A 318 11.38 0.11 -32.29
C SER A 318 12.25 -0.53 -33.39
N ARG A 319 12.84 -1.69 -33.09
CA ARG A 319 13.61 -2.45 -34.09
C ARG A 319 12.73 -3.02 -35.23
N PHE A 320 11.43 -3.03 -35.05
CA PHE A 320 10.48 -3.49 -36.05
C PHE A 320 10.24 -2.46 -37.17
N ASN A 321 10.57 -1.21 -36.90
CA ASN A 321 10.44 -0.16 -37.88
C ASN A 321 11.51 -0.35 -38.96
N ASN A 322 11.11 -0.23 -40.22
CA ASN A 322 12.07 -0.20 -41.30
C ASN A 322 12.93 1.08 -41.20
N SER A 323 14.07 1.09 -41.87
CA SER A 323 15.02 2.21 -41.81
C SER A 323 14.39 3.53 -42.29
N LYS A 324 13.45 3.51 -43.21
CA LYS A 324 12.72 4.67 -43.72
C LYS A 324 11.77 5.24 -42.65
N ALA A 325 11.00 4.38 -41.98
CA ALA A 325 10.11 4.81 -40.87
C ALA A 325 10.90 5.36 -39.68
N THR A 326 12.01 4.70 -39.33
CA THR A 326 12.91 5.17 -38.25
C THR A 326 13.46 6.56 -38.57
N LYS A 327 13.94 6.78 -39.82
CA LYS A 327 14.47 8.07 -40.23
C LYS A 327 13.38 9.15 -40.21
N ALA A 328 12.20 8.86 -40.75
CA ALA A 328 11.05 9.77 -40.74
C ALA A 328 10.60 10.14 -39.30
N ALA A 329 10.63 9.18 -38.36
CA ALA A 329 10.31 9.45 -36.95
C ALA A 329 11.36 10.37 -36.31
N LEU A 330 12.67 10.12 -36.54
CA LEU A 330 13.75 10.95 -36.02
C LEU A 330 13.72 12.39 -36.61
N GLU A 331 13.50 12.53 -37.89
CA GLU A 331 13.32 13.83 -38.53
C GLU A 331 12.10 14.56 -37.96
N GLY A 332 10.96 13.85 -37.83
CA GLY A 332 9.72 14.41 -37.26
C GLY A 332 9.82 14.80 -35.77
N MET A 333 10.68 14.15 -35.03
CA MET A 333 10.98 14.56 -33.62
C MET A 333 11.81 15.84 -33.60
N ALA A 334 12.80 15.95 -34.49
CA ALA A 334 13.70 17.08 -34.53
C ALA A 334 13.04 18.35 -35.15
N ASP A 335 12.10 18.21 -36.08
CA ASP A 335 11.34 19.32 -36.66
C ASP A 335 10.04 19.65 -35.94
N GLY A 336 9.60 18.75 -35.03
CA GLY A 336 8.40 18.93 -34.22
C GLY A 336 7.09 18.56 -34.90
N THR A 337 7.13 17.76 -35.98
CA THR A 337 5.92 17.25 -36.68
C THR A 337 5.40 15.95 -36.04
N VAL A 338 6.18 15.31 -35.16
CA VAL A 338 5.76 14.19 -34.35
C VAL A 338 5.53 14.68 -32.92
N ASP A 339 4.33 14.47 -32.40
CA ASP A 339 3.91 14.96 -31.10
C ASP A 339 4.21 13.94 -29.98
N ILE A 340 3.94 12.66 -30.24
CA ILE A 340 4.19 11.57 -29.29
C ILE A 340 5.12 10.54 -29.92
N VAL A 341 6.20 10.23 -29.25
CA VAL A 341 7.09 9.15 -29.66
C VAL A 341 7.19 8.08 -28.59
N ILE A 342 7.02 6.82 -28.99
CA ILE A 342 7.07 5.68 -28.10
C ILE A 342 8.24 4.79 -28.49
N GLY A 343 9.11 4.46 -27.55
CA GLY A 343 10.29 3.66 -27.86
C GLY A 343 10.95 3.04 -26.63
N THR A 344 12.02 2.31 -26.91
CA THR A 344 12.88 1.74 -25.84
C THR A 344 13.84 2.81 -25.32
N HIS A 345 14.75 2.40 -24.45
CA HIS A 345 15.84 3.27 -23.92
C HIS A 345 16.65 4.02 -24.98
N LYS A 346 16.52 3.68 -26.25
CA LYS A 346 17.13 4.45 -27.35
C LYS A 346 16.67 5.89 -27.39
N LEU A 347 15.42 6.19 -26.96
CA LEU A 347 14.87 7.54 -26.95
C LEU A 347 15.60 8.54 -26.06
N VAL A 348 16.38 8.06 -25.09
CA VAL A 348 17.12 8.90 -24.14
C VAL A 348 18.62 8.96 -24.45
N GLN A 349 19.05 8.44 -25.60
CA GLN A 349 20.44 8.53 -26.03
C GLN A 349 20.74 9.96 -26.53
N ASP A 350 22.00 10.38 -26.38
CA ASP A 350 22.45 11.76 -26.66
C ASP A 350 22.35 12.16 -28.16
N ASP A 351 22.23 11.19 -29.05
CA ASP A 351 22.05 11.38 -30.49
C ASP A 351 20.59 11.70 -30.91
N ILE A 352 19.64 11.50 -30.00
CA ILE A 352 18.22 11.78 -30.24
C ILE A 352 17.90 13.23 -29.85
N LYS A 353 17.35 13.99 -30.81
CA LYS A 353 16.98 15.38 -30.60
C LYS A 353 15.48 15.58 -30.68
N PHE A 354 14.93 16.26 -29.71
CA PHE A 354 13.57 16.76 -29.69
C PHE A 354 13.56 18.27 -29.91
N LYS A 355 12.58 18.77 -30.63
CA LYS A 355 12.39 20.22 -30.81
C LYS A 355 11.86 20.87 -29.53
N ASN A 356 10.89 20.25 -28.90
CA ASN A 356 10.16 20.85 -27.77
C ASN A 356 9.64 19.79 -26.78
N LEU A 357 10.54 18.93 -26.27
CA LEU A 357 10.18 17.88 -25.29
C LEU A 357 9.65 18.51 -24.00
N GLY A 358 8.41 18.17 -23.59
CA GLY A 358 7.77 18.65 -22.38
C GLY A 358 7.50 17.57 -21.35
N LEU A 359 7.19 16.35 -21.80
CA LEU A 359 6.83 15.24 -20.89
C LEU A 359 7.56 13.96 -21.28
N VAL A 360 8.10 13.27 -20.30
CA VAL A 360 8.65 11.91 -20.46
C VAL A 360 7.84 10.96 -19.57
N ILE A 361 7.24 9.94 -20.17
CA ILE A 361 6.52 8.88 -19.50
C ILE A 361 7.42 7.64 -19.48
N ILE A 362 7.61 7.04 -18.32
CA ILE A 362 8.49 5.87 -18.15
C ILE A 362 7.66 4.72 -17.60
N ASP A 363 7.56 3.63 -18.35
CA ASP A 363 6.92 2.41 -17.88
C ASP A 363 7.99 1.44 -17.33
N GLU A 364 7.77 0.92 -16.13
CA GLU A 364 8.62 -0.05 -15.43
C GLU A 364 10.12 0.37 -15.37
N GLU A 365 10.39 1.55 -14.81
CA GLU A 365 11.74 2.16 -14.70
C GLU A 365 12.79 1.20 -14.13
N HIS A 366 12.42 0.29 -13.21
CA HIS A 366 13.33 -0.64 -12.57
C HIS A 366 14.01 -1.62 -13.56
N ARG A 367 13.43 -1.80 -14.75
CA ARG A 367 13.97 -2.66 -15.80
C ARG A 367 15.04 -2.01 -16.69
N PHE A 368 15.29 -0.72 -16.50
CA PHE A 368 16.36 -0.02 -17.23
C PHE A 368 17.72 -0.20 -16.54
N GLY A 369 18.77 -0.33 -17.35
CA GLY A 369 20.14 -0.48 -16.85
C GLY A 369 20.69 0.80 -16.21
N VAL A 370 21.82 0.70 -15.51
CA VAL A 370 22.43 1.79 -14.73
C VAL A 370 22.70 3.04 -15.59
N ARG A 371 23.31 2.89 -16.78
CA ARG A 371 23.60 4.01 -17.68
C ARG A 371 22.31 4.74 -18.14
N GLN A 372 21.27 3.98 -18.40
CA GLN A 372 19.98 4.51 -18.82
C GLN A 372 19.31 5.29 -17.68
N LYS A 373 19.40 4.79 -16.45
CA LYS A 373 18.89 5.50 -15.25
C LYS A 373 19.65 6.81 -15.02
N GLU A 374 20.95 6.87 -15.28
CA GLU A 374 21.73 8.11 -15.21
C GLU A 374 21.31 9.14 -16.27
N GLN A 375 21.05 8.71 -17.50
CA GLN A 375 20.52 9.59 -18.54
C GLN A 375 19.13 10.12 -18.18
N LEU A 376 18.26 9.28 -17.64
CA LEU A 376 16.96 9.69 -17.13
C LEU A 376 17.08 10.67 -15.96
N LYS A 377 18.06 10.52 -15.06
CA LYS A 377 18.32 11.49 -13.99
C LYS A 377 18.62 12.90 -14.53
N ARG A 378 19.34 13.01 -15.61
CA ARG A 378 19.65 14.31 -16.25
C ARG A 378 18.39 14.96 -16.85
N LEU A 379 17.52 14.19 -17.47
CA LEU A 379 16.24 14.66 -18.01
C LEU A 379 15.30 15.14 -16.90
N ARG A 380 15.31 14.48 -15.74
CA ARG A 380 14.47 14.83 -14.58
C ARG A 380 14.62 16.26 -14.08
N ALA A 381 15.74 16.88 -14.35
CA ALA A 381 15.98 18.26 -13.92
C ALA A 381 15.16 19.27 -14.75
N ASN A 382 14.87 18.99 -16.01
CA ASN A 382 14.43 20.00 -16.98
C ASN A 382 13.06 19.73 -17.63
N VAL A 383 12.52 18.52 -17.48
CA VAL A 383 11.32 18.03 -18.18
C VAL A 383 10.37 17.39 -17.16
N ASP A 384 9.08 17.44 -17.41
CA ASP A 384 8.09 16.72 -16.63
C ASP A 384 8.28 15.22 -16.78
N ILE A 385 8.33 14.49 -15.66
CA ILE A 385 8.51 13.03 -15.64
C ILE A 385 7.34 12.36 -14.93
N LEU A 386 6.71 11.44 -15.65
CA LEU A 386 5.71 10.53 -15.10
C LEU A 386 6.25 9.11 -15.17
N THR A 387 6.49 8.50 -14.03
CA THR A 387 6.93 7.11 -13.96
C THR A 387 5.76 6.21 -13.54
N MET A 388 5.61 5.08 -14.19
CA MET A 388 4.63 4.05 -13.84
C MET A 388 5.33 2.77 -13.40
N THR A 389 4.81 2.09 -12.38
CA THR A 389 5.32 0.78 -11.97
C THR A 389 4.21 -0.11 -11.43
N ALA A 390 4.34 -1.42 -11.68
CA ALA A 390 3.51 -2.44 -11.03
C ALA A 390 4.13 -2.94 -9.71
N THR A 391 5.40 -2.62 -9.43
CA THR A 391 6.00 -2.91 -8.14
C THR A 391 5.56 -1.85 -7.13
N PRO A 392 4.90 -2.22 -6.03
CA PRO A 392 4.46 -1.26 -5.03
C PRO A 392 5.66 -0.70 -4.27
N ILE A 393 5.54 0.56 -3.88
CA ILE A 393 6.46 1.19 -2.94
C ILE A 393 5.84 1.10 -1.55
N PRO A 394 6.55 0.59 -0.54
CA PRO A 394 6.07 0.60 0.83
C PRO A 394 5.65 2.00 1.25
N ARG A 395 4.52 2.09 1.95
CA ARG A 395 4.01 3.37 2.43
C ARG A 395 5.03 4.10 3.32
N THR A 396 5.77 3.34 4.12
CA THR A 396 6.88 3.85 4.94
C THR A 396 7.94 4.56 4.11
N LEU A 397 8.35 3.93 3.00
CA LEU A 397 9.31 4.54 2.09
C LEU A 397 8.69 5.72 1.33
N SER A 398 7.43 5.63 0.91
CA SER A 398 6.71 6.75 0.32
C SER A 398 6.66 7.96 1.27
N MET A 399 6.36 7.74 2.55
CA MET A 399 6.36 8.79 3.57
C MET A 399 7.77 9.33 3.87
N ALA A 400 8.81 8.49 3.80
CA ALA A 400 10.20 8.93 3.96
C ALA A 400 10.65 9.84 2.81
N LEU A 401 10.13 9.61 1.61
CA LEU A 401 10.41 10.38 0.41
C LEU A 401 9.41 11.53 0.18
N GLU A 402 8.44 11.73 1.09
CA GLU A 402 7.41 12.76 0.97
C GLU A 402 8.02 14.15 0.80
N GLY A 403 7.57 14.84 -0.24
CA GLY A 403 8.09 16.15 -0.65
C GLY A 403 9.49 16.13 -1.30
N LEU A 404 10.03 14.94 -1.64
CA LEU A 404 11.20 14.79 -2.50
C LEU A 404 10.81 14.22 -3.87
N ARG A 405 9.83 13.34 -3.88
CA ARG A 405 9.19 12.78 -5.07
C ARG A 405 7.70 12.65 -4.80
N ASP A 406 6.86 12.96 -5.78
CA ASP A 406 5.41 12.86 -5.66
C ASP A 406 4.94 11.45 -6.00
N PHE A 407 3.98 10.92 -5.23
CA PHE A 407 3.46 9.57 -5.36
C PHE A 407 1.95 9.56 -5.55
N SER A 408 1.47 8.65 -6.40
CA SER A 408 0.06 8.29 -6.51
C SER A 408 -0.07 6.78 -6.45
N LEU A 409 -0.97 6.28 -5.60
CA LEU A 409 -1.22 4.85 -5.43
C LEU A 409 -2.59 4.50 -5.99
N ILE A 410 -2.66 3.45 -6.82
CA ILE A 410 -3.90 2.89 -7.34
C ILE A 410 -4.04 1.48 -6.75
N THR A 411 -4.84 1.37 -5.70
CA THR A 411 -5.06 0.13 -4.93
C THR A 411 -6.42 -0.50 -5.21
N THR A 412 -7.37 0.28 -5.74
CA THR A 412 -8.71 -0.18 -6.12
C THR A 412 -8.71 -0.82 -7.50
N ALA A 413 -9.20 -2.05 -7.57
CA ALA A 413 -9.37 -2.77 -8.83
C ALA A 413 -10.55 -2.20 -9.64
N PRO A 414 -10.47 -2.19 -10.99
CA PRO A 414 -11.62 -1.86 -11.83
C PRO A 414 -12.82 -2.79 -11.57
N SER A 415 -14.05 -2.23 -11.59
CA SER A 415 -15.28 -2.89 -11.14
C SER A 415 -15.62 -4.19 -11.88
N ARG A 416 -15.16 -4.36 -13.12
CA ARG A 416 -15.45 -5.55 -13.96
C ARG A 416 -14.36 -6.61 -13.95
N ARG A 417 -13.29 -6.43 -13.18
CA ARG A 417 -12.18 -7.38 -13.12
C ARG A 417 -12.49 -8.50 -12.15
N LEU A 418 -12.34 -9.75 -12.62
CA LEU A 418 -12.47 -10.94 -11.79
C LEU A 418 -11.11 -11.30 -11.16
N ALA A 419 -11.14 -11.71 -9.90
CA ALA A 419 -9.95 -12.24 -9.23
C ALA A 419 -9.46 -13.52 -9.90
N VAL A 420 -8.14 -13.70 -9.97
CA VAL A 420 -7.53 -14.90 -10.54
C VAL A 420 -7.61 -16.02 -9.51
N LYS A 421 -8.33 -17.12 -9.83
CA LYS A 421 -8.38 -18.29 -8.95
C LYS A 421 -7.05 -19.01 -8.95
N THR A 422 -6.43 -19.10 -7.77
CA THR A 422 -5.09 -19.67 -7.59
C THR A 422 -5.17 -21.05 -6.95
N PHE A 423 -4.50 -22.04 -7.54
CA PHE A 423 -4.43 -23.39 -7.04
C PHE A 423 -2.98 -23.82 -6.85
N VAL A 424 -2.63 -24.23 -5.65
CA VAL A 424 -1.35 -24.88 -5.34
C VAL A 424 -1.57 -26.39 -5.32
N LYS A 425 -0.86 -27.10 -6.18
CA LYS A 425 -1.02 -28.56 -6.33
C LYS A 425 0.31 -29.24 -6.67
N PRO A 426 0.53 -30.49 -6.25
CA PRO A 426 1.62 -31.30 -6.79
C PRO A 426 1.47 -31.45 -8.32
N PHE A 427 2.62 -31.55 -9.01
CA PHE A 427 2.63 -31.75 -10.46
C PHE A 427 1.90 -33.05 -10.83
N SER A 428 0.90 -32.95 -11.68
CA SER A 428 0.13 -34.08 -12.20
C SER A 428 -0.24 -33.81 -13.65
N GLU A 429 0.04 -34.79 -14.53
CA GLU A 429 -0.29 -34.71 -15.97
C GLU A 429 -1.80 -34.54 -16.19
N GLY A 430 -2.61 -35.19 -15.37
CA GLY A 430 -4.06 -35.07 -15.42
C GLY A 430 -4.54 -33.66 -15.11
N SER A 431 -3.96 -32.99 -14.10
CA SER A 431 -4.29 -31.62 -13.73
C SER A 431 -3.85 -30.62 -14.82
N VAL A 432 -2.66 -30.84 -15.43
CA VAL A 432 -2.17 -30.00 -16.53
C VAL A 432 -3.09 -30.14 -17.73
N ARG A 433 -3.43 -31.39 -18.12
CA ARG A 433 -4.33 -31.66 -19.24
C ARG A 433 -5.70 -31.02 -19.04
N GLU A 434 -6.29 -31.18 -17.85
CA GLU A 434 -7.59 -30.56 -17.52
C GLU A 434 -7.54 -29.04 -17.63
N ALA A 435 -6.52 -28.41 -17.04
CA ALA A 435 -6.37 -26.96 -17.04
C ALA A 435 -6.23 -26.38 -18.46
N VAL A 436 -5.38 -27.01 -19.29
CA VAL A 436 -5.15 -26.58 -20.67
C VAL A 436 -6.40 -26.80 -21.52
N LEU A 437 -7.00 -27.99 -21.50
CA LEU A 437 -8.18 -28.30 -22.32
C LEU A 437 -9.39 -27.43 -21.95
N ARG A 438 -9.54 -27.06 -20.66
CA ARG A 438 -10.60 -26.12 -20.22
C ARG A 438 -10.42 -24.75 -20.91
N GLU A 439 -9.19 -24.25 -20.99
CA GLU A 439 -8.90 -22.99 -21.65
C GLU A 439 -9.09 -23.06 -23.16
N LEU A 440 -8.57 -24.12 -23.79
CA LEU A 440 -8.69 -24.29 -25.25
C LEU A 440 -10.13 -24.45 -25.71
N LYS A 441 -10.99 -25.14 -24.93
CA LYS A 441 -12.42 -25.31 -25.23
C LYS A 441 -13.19 -23.98 -25.31
N ARG A 442 -12.75 -22.97 -24.56
CA ARG A 442 -13.36 -21.62 -24.62
C ARG A 442 -12.65 -20.65 -25.59
N GLY A 443 -11.70 -21.18 -26.40
CA GLY A 443 -10.95 -20.39 -27.37
C GLY A 443 -9.84 -19.53 -26.78
N GLY A 444 -9.49 -19.71 -25.51
CA GLY A 444 -8.42 -19.00 -24.84
C GLY A 444 -7.03 -19.58 -25.08
N GLN A 445 -6.03 -18.92 -24.49
CA GLN A 445 -4.62 -19.31 -24.55
C GLN A 445 -4.06 -19.57 -23.16
N VAL A 446 -2.99 -20.39 -23.10
CA VAL A 446 -2.35 -20.81 -21.85
C VAL A 446 -0.88 -20.41 -21.84
N PHE A 447 -0.43 -19.82 -20.74
CA PHE A 447 0.99 -19.74 -20.40
C PHE A 447 1.41 -20.96 -19.60
N PHE A 448 2.43 -21.68 -20.07
CA PHE A 448 3.08 -22.73 -19.31
C PHE A 448 4.51 -22.30 -18.99
N LEU A 449 4.76 -21.98 -17.72
CA LEU A 449 6.06 -21.47 -17.26
C LEU A 449 6.95 -22.64 -16.83
N HIS A 450 8.14 -22.73 -17.44
CA HIS A 450 9.20 -23.66 -17.08
C HIS A 450 10.55 -22.94 -17.08
N ASN A 451 11.10 -22.68 -15.90
CA ASN A 451 12.24 -21.78 -15.77
C ASN A 451 13.61 -22.45 -16.01
N GLU A 452 13.64 -23.73 -16.28
CA GLU A 452 14.88 -24.47 -16.58
C GLU A 452 15.04 -24.57 -18.10
N VAL A 453 15.84 -23.68 -18.68
CA VAL A 453 15.98 -23.59 -20.14
C VAL A 453 16.59 -24.84 -20.74
N ASP A 454 17.53 -25.50 -20.02
CA ASP A 454 18.19 -26.74 -20.48
C ASP A 454 17.23 -27.92 -20.63
N THR A 455 16.11 -27.91 -19.93
CA THR A 455 15.09 -28.97 -19.93
C THR A 455 13.80 -28.57 -20.64
N ILE A 456 13.74 -27.37 -21.24
CA ILE A 456 12.51 -26.83 -21.82
C ILE A 456 12.04 -27.63 -23.04
N GLU A 457 12.97 -28.15 -23.84
CA GLU A 457 12.62 -28.99 -24.98
C GLU A 457 12.06 -30.37 -24.55
N ASN A 458 12.61 -30.97 -23.51
CA ASN A 458 12.04 -32.20 -22.94
C ASN A 458 10.62 -31.96 -22.41
N MET A 459 10.39 -30.78 -21.81
CA MET A 459 9.06 -30.39 -21.36
C MET A 459 8.12 -30.16 -22.54
N ARG A 460 8.59 -29.61 -23.66
CA ARG A 460 7.80 -29.45 -24.89
C ARG A 460 7.32 -30.82 -25.41
N GLU A 461 8.24 -31.76 -25.59
CA GLU A 461 7.92 -33.11 -26.08
C GLU A 461 6.90 -33.84 -25.17
N ARG A 462 7.07 -33.67 -23.85
CA ARG A 462 6.13 -34.18 -22.85
C ARG A 462 4.75 -33.57 -22.99
N LEU A 463 4.68 -32.23 -23.16
CA LEU A 463 3.41 -31.54 -23.35
C LEU A 463 2.76 -31.86 -24.71
N GLU A 464 3.50 -32.01 -25.79
CA GLU A 464 2.99 -32.46 -27.12
C GLU A 464 2.37 -33.84 -27.04
N THR A 465 3.00 -34.76 -26.28
CA THR A 465 2.45 -36.09 -26.03
C THR A 465 1.17 -36.07 -25.20
N LEU A 466 1.16 -35.20 -24.17
CA LEU A 466 0.03 -35.07 -23.25
C LEU A 466 -1.17 -34.34 -23.88
N LEU A 467 -0.90 -33.39 -24.76
CA LEU A 467 -1.85 -32.41 -25.33
C LEU A 467 -1.77 -32.39 -26.86
N PRO A 468 -2.11 -33.48 -27.57
CA PRO A 468 -2.04 -33.50 -29.03
C PRO A 468 -2.95 -32.46 -29.72
N GLU A 469 -3.94 -31.94 -28.98
CA GLU A 469 -4.84 -30.88 -29.48
C GLU A 469 -4.22 -29.48 -29.39
N ALA A 470 -3.10 -29.32 -28.68
CA ALA A 470 -2.46 -28.01 -28.44
C ALA A 470 -1.41 -27.68 -29.53
N ARG A 471 -1.33 -26.42 -29.89
CA ARG A 471 -0.26 -25.85 -30.69
C ARG A 471 0.69 -25.14 -29.75
N ILE A 472 1.86 -25.69 -29.54
CA ILE A 472 2.81 -25.23 -28.51
C ILE A 472 3.90 -24.39 -29.15
N GLY A 473 4.04 -23.15 -28.71
CA GLY A 473 5.19 -22.28 -29.01
C GLY A 473 6.17 -22.28 -27.84
N VAL A 474 7.48 -22.22 -28.11
CA VAL A 474 8.54 -22.18 -27.08
C VAL A 474 9.23 -20.83 -27.11
N ALA A 475 9.39 -20.22 -25.92
CA ALA A 475 10.04 -18.91 -25.76
C ALA A 475 10.89 -18.85 -24.49
N HIS A 476 12.19 -18.58 -24.62
CA HIS A 476 13.11 -18.46 -23.47
C HIS A 476 14.22 -17.43 -23.71
N GLY A 477 14.89 -16.99 -22.65
CA GLY A 477 15.87 -15.91 -22.71
C GLY A 477 17.16 -16.20 -23.49
N GLN A 478 17.43 -17.44 -23.87
CA GLN A 478 18.57 -17.80 -24.71
C GLN A 478 18.26 -17.76 -26.22
N LEU A 479 16.98 -17.59 -26.60
CA LEU A 479 16.63 -17.35 -28.00
C LEU A 479 17.20 -16.02 -28.45
N ARG A 480 17.52 -15.93 -29.76
CA ARG A 480 17.86 -14.64 -30.34
C ARG A 480 16.68 -13.70 -30.20
N GLU A 481 16.94 -12.45 -29.85
CA GLU A 481 15.90 -11.45 -29.54
C GLU A 481 14.81 -11.38 -30.64
N ARG A 482 15.20 -11.48 -31.93
CA ARG A 482 14.26 -11.51 -33.05
C ARG A 482 13.37 -12.75 -33.08
N GLU A 483 13.92 -13.90 -32.73
CA GLU A 483 13.17 -15.17 -32.68
C GLU A 483 12.16 -15.12 -31.52
N LEU A 484 12.60 -14.64 -30.37
CA LEU A 484 11.74 -14.43 -29.20
C LEU A 484 10.56 -13.49 -29.52
N GLU A 485 10.86 -12.36 -30.12
CA GLU A 485 9.86 -11.38 -30.53
C GLU A 485 8.86 -11.97 -31.55
N GLN A 486 9.36 -12.79 -32.48
CA GLN A 486 8.49 -13.46 -33.47
C GLN A 486 7.54 -14.47 -32.81
N VAL A 487 8.05 -15.32 -31.90
CA VAL A 487 7.22 -16.29 -31.17
C VAL A 487 6.15 -15.56 -30.34
N MET A 488 6.50 -14.48 -29.67
CA MET A 488 5.55 -13.69 -28.86
C MET A 488 4.47 -13.04 -29.74
N ARG A 489 4.83 -12.55 -30.92
CA ARG A 489 3.88 -12.01 -31.89
C ARG A 489 2.95 -13.07 -32.45
N ASP A 490 3.50 -14.27 -32.78
CA ASP A 490 2.72 -15.40 -33.25
C ASP A 490 1.75 -15.89 -32.17
N PHE A 491 2.14 -15.82 -30.90
CA PHE A 491 1.27 -16.13 -29.78
C PHE A 491 0.16 -15.08 -29.63
N LEU A 492 0.47 -13.81 -29.72
CA LEU A 492 -0.52 -12.71 -29.71
C LEU A 492 -1.56 -12.87 -30.84
N GLN A 493 -1.10 -13.30 -32.04
CA GLN A 493 -1.95 -13.59 -33.20
C GLN A 493 -2.67 -14.97 -33.13
N GLN A 494 -2.60 -15.67 -31.99
CA GLN A 494 -3.22 -16.97 -31.76
C GLN A 494 -2.74 -18.09 -32.70
N ARG A 495 -1.55 -17.98 -33.29
CA ARG A 495 -0.95 -19.08 -34.06
C ARG A 495 -0.62 -20.27 -33.15
N PHE A 496 -0.26 -19.98 -31.93
CA PHE A 496 -0.11 -20.94 -30.82
C PHE A 496 -1.22 -20.71 -29.78
N ASN A 497 -1.66 -21.77 -29.15
CA ASN A 497 -2.63 -21.71 -28.06
C ASN A 497 -2.02 -22.04 -26.69
N VAL A 498 -0.81 -22.61 -26.67
CA VAL A 498 0.01 -22.79 -25.47
C VAL A 498 1.38 -22.18 -25.71
N LEU A 499 1.83 -21.30 -24.80
CA LEU A 499 3.18 -20.78 -24.78
C LEU A 499 3.97 -21.41 -23.65
N LEU A 500 4.90 -22.29 -23.99
CA LEU A 500 5.90 -22.83 -23.06
C LEU A 500 7.04 -21.83 -22.96
N CYS A 501 7.26 -21.23 -21.78
CA CYS A 501 8.23 -20.15 -21.65
C CYS A 501 8.97 -20.17 -20.31
N SER A 502 10.12 -19.49 -20.28
CA SER A 502 10.80 -19.08 -19.05
C SER A 502 10.15 -17.83 -18.46
N THR A 503 10.79 -17.14 -17.50
CA THR A 503 10.29 -15.89 -16.87
C THR A 503 10.17 -14.69 -17.81
N ILE A 504 10.37 -14.83 -19.10
CA ILE A 504 10.27 -13.75 -20.09
C ILE A 504 8.92 -13.03 -20.11
N ILE A 505 7.82 -13.74 -19.74
CA ILE A 505 6.47 -13.17 -19.68
C ILE A 505 6.29 -12.16 -18.52
N GLU A 506 7.24 -12.10 -17.60
CA GLU A 506 7.27 -11.12 -16.52
C GLU A 506 7.35 -9.66 -17.03
N THR A 507 7.69 -9.45 -18.31
CA THR A 507 7.95 -8.14 -18.93
C THR A 507 6.72 -7.29 -19.28
N GLY A 508 5.54 -7.54 -18.71
CA GLY A 508 4.40 -6.61 -18.82
C GLY A 508 3.48 -6.78 -20.03
N ILE A 509 3.76 -7.70 -20.93
CA ILE A 509 2.97 -7.94 -22.16
C ILE A 509 1.51 -8.24 -21.81
N ASP A 510 0.60 -7.59 -22.51
CA ASP A 510 -0.84 -7.81 -22.41
C ASP A 510 -1.33 -8.77 -23.49
N ILE A 511 -1.86 -9.93 -23.07
CA ILE A 511 -2.47 -10.91 -23.96
C ILE A 511 -3.87 -11.25 -23.41
N PRO A 512 -4.92 -10.56 -23.87
CA PRO A 512 -6.27 -10.67 -23.31
C PRO A 512 -6.87 -12.08 -23.36
N ASN A 513 -6.47 -12.89 -24.34
CA ASN A 513 -6.95 -14.24 -24.54
C ASN A 513 -6.25 -15.29 -23.66
N ALA A 514 -5.15 -14.92 -22.98
CA ALA A 514 -4.45 -15.80 -22.07
C ALA A 514 -5.05 -15.67 -20.65
N ASN A 515 -5.96 -16.58 -20.30
CA ASN A 515 -6.64 -16.58 -19.00
C ASN A 515 -6.25 -17.74 -18.10
N THR A 516 -5.31 -18.58 -18.51
CA THR A 516 -4.75 -19.64 -17.68
C THR A 516 -3.22 -19.57 -17.69
N ILE A 517 -2.62 -19.58 -16.49
CA ILE A 517 -1.18 -19.72 -16.30
C ILE A 517 -0.88 -20.96 -15.46
N ILE A 518 0.08 -21.74 -15.91
CA ILE A 518 0.58 -22.92 -15.20
C ILE A 518 2.06 -22.68 -14.91
N ILE A 519 2.44 -22.63 -13.64
CA ILE A 519 3.82 -22.38 -13.20
C ILE A 519 4.40 -23.70 -12.67
N ASN A 520 5.30 -24.30 -13.43
CA ASN A 520 6.02 -25.48 -13.01
C ASN A 520 7.14 -25.13 -12.03
N ARG A 521 7.30 -25.93 -10.97
CA ARG A 521 8.25 -25.68 -9.89
C ARG A 521 8.05 -24.30 -9.25
N ALA A 522 6.79 -24.00 -8.90
CA ALA A 522 6.43 -22.75 -8.25
C ALA A 522 7.16 -22.51 -6.91
N ASP A 523 7.64 -23.57 -6.27
CA ASP A 523 8.47 -23.58 -5.07
C ASP A 523 9.78 -22.80 -5.22
N LYS A 524 10.31 -22.67 -6.46
CA LYS A 524 11.56 -21.97 -6.77
C LYS A 524 11.41 -20.45 -6.97
N PHE A 525 10.17 -19.94 -7.02
CA PHE A 525 9.91 -18.53 -7.28
C PHE A 525 9.69 -17.73 -6.00
N GLY A 526 10.08 -16.47 -6.03
CA GLY A 526 9.76 -15.50 -4.99
C GLY A 526 8.29 -15.08 -5.03
N LEU A 527 7.78 -14.55 -3.91
CA LEU A 527 6.39 -14.18 -3.76
C LEU A 527 5.96 -13.09 -4.75
N ALA A 528 6.77 -12.04 -4.93
CA ALA A 528 6.49 -10.99 -5.92
C ALA A 528 6.54 -11.50 -7.35
N GLN A 529 7.48 -12.39 -7.69
CA GLN A 529 7.52 -12.99 -9.02
C GLN A 529 6.25 -13.78 -9.31
N LEU A 530 5.81 -14.63 -8.37
CA LEU A 530 4.56 -15.37 -8.50
C LEU A 530 3.37 -14.44 -8.67
N HIS A 531 3.33 -13.34 -7.92
CA HIS A 531 2.28 -12.34 -8.04
C HIS A 531 2.32 -11.63 -9.40
N GLN A 532 3.47 -11.18 -9.88
CA GLN A 532 3.63 -10.56 -11.20
C GLN A 532 3.24 -11.52 -12.33
N LEU A 533 3.66 -12.80 -12.23
CA LEU A 533 3.30 -13.85 -13.19
C LEU A 533 1.79 -14.15 -13.16
N ARG A 534 1.19 -14.25 -11.96
CA ARG A 534 -0.27 -14.37 -11.80
C ARG A 534 -1.01 -13.22 -12.47
N GLY A 535 -0.50 -12.00 -12.34
CA GLY A 535 -1.07 -10.79 -12.94
C GLY A 535 -1.01 -10.75 -14.48
N ARG A 536 -0.32 -11.70 -15.13
CA ARG A 536 -0.29 -11.82 -16.60
C ARG A 536 -1.58 -12.40 -17.17
N VAL A 537 -2.40 -13.03 -16.36
CA VAL A 537 -3.73 -13.53 -16.74
C VAL A 537 -4.84 -12.75 -16.04
N GLY A 538 -6.09 -12.89 -16.50
CA GLY A 538 -7.24 -12.18 -15.92
C GLY A 538 -7.37 -10.73 -16.36
N ARG A 539 -7.01 -10.45 -17.61
CA ARG A 539 -7.17 -9.12 -18.25
C ARG A 539 -8.39 -9.02 -19.15
N SER A 540 -9.18 -10.07 -19.19
CA SER A 540 -10.46 -10.13 -19.89
C SER A 540 -11.62 -10.30 -18.91
N HIS A 541 -12.85 -10.28 -19.41
CA HIS A 541 -14.07 -10.56 -18.63
C HIS A 541 -14.24 -12.05 -18.25
N HIS A 542 -13.35 -12.91 -18.70
CA HIS A 542 -13.38 -14.33 -18.37
C HIS A 542 -12.65 -14.64 -17.06
N GLN A 543 -13.17 -15.62 -16.31
CA GLN A 543 -12.49 -16.12 -15.12
C GLN A 543 -11.12 -16.68 -15.46
N ALA A 544 -10.07 -16.13 -14.85
CA ALA A 544 -8.71 -16.59 -15.00
C ALA A 544 -8.27 -17.55 -13.90
N TYR A 545 -7.29 -18.38 -14.25
CA TYR A 545 -6.79 -19.44 -13.39
C TYR A 545 -5.26 -19.45 -13.34
N ALA A 546 -4.70 -19.59 -12.14
CA ALA A 546 -3.28 -19.79 -11.92
C ALA A 546 -3.05 -21.15 -11.22
N TYR A 547 -2.28 -22.03 -11.84
CA TYR A 547 -1.89 -23.33 -11.29
C TYR A 547 -0.43 -23.26 -10.90
N LEU A 548 -0.16 -23.31 -9.60
CA LEU A 548 1.18 -23.32 -9.02
C LEU A 548 1.55 -24.78 -8.72
N LEU A 549 2.37 -25.36 -9.60
CA LEU A 549 2.73 -26.78 -9.51
C LEU A 549 4.01 -26.95 -8.70
N THR A 550 3.97 -27.87 -7.73
CA THR A 550 5.08 -28.17 -6.82
C THR A 550 5.54 -29.62 -6.98
N PRO A 551 6.76 -29.96 -6.56
CA PRO A 551 7.10 -31.35 -6.28
C PRO A 551 6.35 -31.86 -5.04
N GLU A 552 6.46 -33.17 -4.74
CA GLU A 552 5.83 -33.78 -3.56
C GLU A 552 6.36 -33.19 -2.24
N TYR A 553 7.64 -32.80 -2.22
CA TYR A 553 8.29 -32.24 -1.05
C TYR A 553 8.81 -30.83 -1.36
N ILE A 554 8.41 -29.85 -0.54
CA ILE A 554 8.84 -28.45 -0.59
C ILE A 554 9.35 -28.02 0.78
N THR A 555 10.14 -26.97 0.80
CA THR A 555 10.59 -26.36 2.06
C THR A 555 9.43 -25.62 2.73
N LYS A 556 9.45 -25.52 4.06
CA LYS A 556 8.44 -24.78 4.83
C LYS A 556 8.30 -23.33 4.38
N ASP A 557 9.41 -22.68 3.98
CA ASP A 557 9.39 -21.32 3.46
C ASP A 557 8.69 -21.23 2.10
N ALA A 558 8.89 -22.23 1.22
CA ALA A 558 8.18 -22.29 -0.05
C ALA A 558 6.68 -22.53 0.17
N GLU A 559 6.32 -23.39 1.13
CA GLU A 559 4.93 -23.65 1.53
C GLU A 559 4.26 -22.35 2.00
N LYS A 560 4.86 -21.63 2.96
CA LYS A 560 4.34 -20.34 3.44
C LYS A 560 4.13 -19.31 2.32
N ARG A 561 5.09 -19.20 1.37
CA ARG A 561 4.95 -18.30 0.23
C ARG A 561 3.79 -18.68 -0.70
N LEU A 562 3.64 -19.98 -0.95
CA LEU A 562 2.58 -20.51 -1.80
C LEU A 562 1.19 -20.38 -1.15
N ASP A 563 1.10 -20.59 0.16
CA ASP A 563 -0.12 -20.36 0.94
C ASP A 563 -0.49 -18.88 0.95
N ALA A 564 0.48 -17.99 1.14
CA ALA A 564 0.24 -16.55 1.10
C ALA A 564 -0.33 -16.09 -0.24
N ILE A 565 0.20 -16.58 -1.37
CA ILE A 565 -0.34 -16.22 -2.70
C ILE A 565 -1.68 -16.88 -3.00
N ALA A 566 -1.94 -18.07 -2.46
CA ALA A 566 -3.23 -18.75 -2.59
C ALA A 566 -4.32 -18.07 -1.75
N ALA A 567 -3.98 -17.63 -0.54
CA ALA A 567 -4.90 -16.89 0.34
C ALA A 567 -5.21 -15.47 -0.17
N ALA A 568 -4.36 -14.91 -1.01
CA ALA A 568 -4.53 -13.59 -1.61
C ALA A 568 -5.48 -13.60 -2.81
N ASP A 569 -6.69 -14.12 -2.63
CA ASP A 569 -7.70 -14.19 -3.70
C ASP A 569 -8.39 -12.84 -3.99
N GLU A 570 -8.23 -11.84 -3.13
CA GLU A 570 -8.80 -10.51 -3.35
C GLU A 570 -7.96 -9.68 -4.33
N LEU A 571 -8.63 -8.96 -5.22
CA LEU A 571 -8.02 -7.94 -6.08
C LEU A 571 -7.47 -6.81 -5.19
N GLY A 572 -6.18 -6.48 -5.36
CA GLY A 572 -5.47 -5.50 -4.52
C GLY A 572 -4.61 -6.10 -3.41
N ALA A 573 -4.75 -7.40 -3.09
CA ALA A 573 -3.83 -8.11 -2.19
C ALA A 573 -2.38 -8.14 -2.73
N GLY A 574 -2.21 -7.92 -4.03
CA GLY A 574 -0.91 -7.80 -4.67
C GLY A 574 -0.01 -6.72 -4.10
N PHE A 575 -0.61 -5.62 -3.68
CA PHE A 575 0.14 -4.56 -3.01
C PHE A 575 0.76 -5.06 -1.68
N THR A 576 0.01 -5.79 -0.88
CA THR A 576 0.49 -6.35 0.40
C THR A 576 1.56 -7.42 0.19
N LEU A 577 1.35 -8.32 -0.79
CA LEU A 577 2.31 -9.38 -1.13
C LEU A 577 3.61 -8.84 -1.68
N ALA A 578 3.55 -7.84 -2.56
CA ALA A 578 4.75 -7.23 -3.11
C ALA A 578 5.46 -6.33 -2.08
N MET A 579 4.75 -5.79 -1.10
CA MET A 579 5.33 -5.16 0.08
C MET A 579 6.17 -6.16 0.88
N GLN A 580 5.63 -7.33 1.17
CA GLN A 580 6.35 -8.40 1.87
C GLN A 580 7.59 -8.87 1.09
N ASP A 581 7.50 -9.00 -0.23
CA ASP A 581 8.66 -9.38 -1.05
C ASP A 581 9.75 -8.30 -1.07
N LEU A 582 9.35 -7.03 -1.12
CA LEU A 582 10.29 -5.90 -1.08
C LEU A 582 10.96 -5.77 0.28
N GLU A 583 10.26 -6.11 1.35
CA GLU A 583 10.82 -6.25 2.68
C GLU A 583 11.84 -7.39 2.75
N ILE A 584 11.56 -8.53 2.11
CA ILE A 584 12.46 -9.69 2.06
C ILE A 584 13.70 -9.41 1.21
N ARG A 585 13.56 -8.76 0.05
CA ARG A 585 14.66 -8.49 -0.89
C ARG A 585 15.41 -7.19 -0.64
N GLY A 586 14.78 -6.24 0.07
CA GLY A 586 15.28 -4.87 0.25
C GLY A 586 14.87 -3.95 -0.90
N ALA A 587 14.78 -2.64 -0.61
CA ALA A 587 14.36 -1.61 -1.58
C ALA A 587 15.48 -1.15 -2.53
N GLY A 588 16.44 -2.00 -2.85
CA GLY A 588 17.55 -1.68 -3.74
C GLY A 588 17.13 -1.21 -5.13
N GLU A 589 16.01 -1.72 -5.63
CA GLU A 589 15.40 -1.29 -6.90
C GLU A 589 14.90 0.17 -6.87
N ILE A 590 14.48 0.67 -5.72
CA ILE A 590 13.90 2.01 -5.56
C ILE A 590 14.95 3.03 -5.17
N LEU A 591 15.87 2.66 -4.27
CA LEU A 591 16.87 3.54 -3.69
C LEU A 591 18.26 3.39 -4.31
N GLY A 592 18.50 2.36 -5.14
CA GLY A 592 19.75 2.01 -5.77
C GLY A 592 20.38 0.71 -5.22
N GLU A 593 20.98 -0.08 -6.11
CA GLU A 593 21.53 -1.41 -5.78
C GLU A 593 22.62 -1.41 -4.68
N GLY A 594 23.35 -0.32 -4.54
CA GLY A 594 24.40 -0.17 -3.51
C GLY A 594 23.87 -0.06 -2.07
N GLN A 595 22.54 -0.07 -1.84
CA GLN A 595 21.93 0.14 -0.52
C GLN A 595 21.27 -1.10 0.05
N SER A 596 21.00 -2.12 -0.77
CA SER A 596 20.32 -3.35 -0.36
C SER A 596 21.06 -4.09 0.76
N GLY A 597 22.39 -4.11 0.75
CA GLY A 597 23.21 -4.80 1.75
C GLY A 597 23.06 -4.22 3.17
N GLU A 598 23.05 -2.90 3.31
CA GLU A 598 22.92 -2.24 4.62
C GLU A 598 21.47 -2.33 5.16
N MET A 599 20.51 -2.26 4.27
CA MET A 599 19.10 -2.38 4.60
C MET A 599 18.77 -3.78 5.15
N ILE A 600 19.38 -4.83 4.60
CA ILE A 600 19.25 -6.20 5.11
C ILE A 600 19.85 -6.32 6.52
N GLN A 601 20.98 -5.63 6.81
CA GLN A 601 21.66 -5.73 8.10
C GLN A 601 20.86 -5.12 9.26
N VAL A 602 20.13 -4.04 9.04
CA VAL A 602 19.36 -3.34 10.08
C VAL A 602 17.85 -3.55 9.99
N GLY A 603 17.38 -4.15 8.90
CA GLY A 603 15.94 -4.31 8.59
C GLY A 603 15.37 -3.09 7.87
N PHE A 604 14.36 -3.38 7.02
CA PHE A 604 13.74 -2.40 6.13
C PHE A 604 13.10 -1.23 6.90
N THR A 605 12.32 -1.54 7.93
CA THR A 605 11.58 -0.54 8.71
C THR A 605 12.52 0.46 9.38
N LEU A 606 13.56 -0.04 10.05
CA LEU A 606 14.53 0.81 10.74
C LEU A 606 15.32 1.69 9.76
N TYR A 607 15.77 1.13 8.64
CA TYR A 607 16.47 1.92 7.60
C TYR A 607 15.57 3.04 7.04
N THR A 608 14.30 2.76 6.83
CA THR A 608 13.35 3.76 6.31
C THR A 608 13.10 4.89 7.30
N GLU A 609 13.05 4.58 8.60
CA GLU A 609 12.95 5.63 9.65
C GLU A 609 14.23 6.48 9.70
N MET A 610 15.42 5.88 9.55
CA MET A 610 16.69 6.62 9.43
C MET A 610 16.68 7.57 8.23
N LEU A 611 16.19 7.10 7.08
CA LEU A 611 16.07 7.91 5.87
C LEU A 611 15.11 9.09 6.07
N LYS A 612 13.94 8.81 6.68
CA LYS A 612 12.94 9.83 6.99
C LYS A 612 13.48 10.91 7.92
N GLN A 613 14.22 10.52 8.96
CA GLN A 613 14.88 11.43 9.87
C GLN A 613 15.93 12.27 9.15
N ALA A 614 16.81 11.64 8.36
CA ALA A 614 17.86 12.34 7.60
C ALA A 614 17.25 13.37 6.62
N VAL A 615 16.18 13.01 5.92
CA VAL A 615 15.44 13.94 5.02
C VAL A 615 14.86 15.13 5.80
N ARG A 616 14.27 14.89 6.97
CA ARG A 616 13.70 15.97 7.83
C ARG A 616 14.77 16.94 8.31
N ASP A 617 15.92 16.41 8.77
CA ASP A 617 17.00 17.23 9.31
C ASP A 617 17.68 18.05 8.22
N LEU A 618 17.99 17.43 7.08
CA LEU A 618 18.57 18.13 5.94
C LEU A 618 17.64 19.20 5.35
N LYS A 619 16.31 18.98 5.31
CA LYS A 619 15.32 20.01 4.92
C LYS A 619 15.32 21.23 5.86
N LYS A 620 15.62 21.01 7.14
CA LYS A 620 15.75 22.09 8.13
C LYS A 620 17.15 22.72 8.13
N GLY A 621 18.05 22.35 7.21
CA GLY A 621 19.42 22.82 7.15
C GLY A 621 20.32 22.30 8.28
N ARG A 622 19.91 21.25 8.98
CA ARG A 622 20.68 20.61 10.04
C ARG A 622 21.42 19.39 9.51
N GLN A 623 22.63 19.15 10.01
CA GLN A 623 23.27 17.86 9.74
C GLN A 623 22.59 16.77 10.58
N PRO A 624 22.19 15.62 9.96
CA PRO A 624 21.62 14.51 10.69
C PRO A 624 22.58 13.97 11.73
N ASP A 625 22.13 13.84 12.96
CA ASP A 625 22.87 13.16 14.02
C ASP A 625 22.68 11.65 13.84
N LEU A 626 23.79 10.95 13.53
CA LEU A 626 23.79 9.52 13.22
C LEU A 626 23.57 8.63 14.45
N ASP A 627 23.78 9.18 15.63
CA ASP A 627 23.67 8.47 16.90
C ASP A 627 22.38 8.86 17.65
N ALA A 628 21.57 9.78 17.07
CA ALA A 628 20.29 10.18 17.67
C ALA A 628 19.27 9.03 17.61
N PRO A 629 18.49 8.82 18.66
CA PRO A 629 17.41 7.85 18.64
C PRO A 629 16.32 8.24 17.62
N LEU A 630 15.76 7.23 16.95
CA LEU A 630 14.84 7.39 15.81
C LEU A 630 13.38 7.55 16.24
N GLY A 631 13.05 7.75 17.43
CA GLY A 631 11.66 7.78 17.88
C GLY A 631 11.35 8.87 18.90
N ILE A 632 10.16 8.79 19.45
CA ILE A 632 9.78 9.57 20.62
C ILE A 632 10.41 8.87 21.83
N THR A 633 11.49 9.44 22.36
CA THR A 633 12.25 8.88 23.48
C THR A 633 11.69 9.24 24.84
N THR A 634 10.63 10.03 24.90
CA THR A 634 10.06 10.47 26.18
C THR A 634 9.49 9.30 26.97
N GLU A 635 10.09 9.00 28.10
CA GLU A 635 9.67 7.97 29.03
C GLU A 635 8.71 8.56 30.09
N ILE A 636 7.54 7.92 30.27
CA ILE A 636 6.57 8.33 31.29
C ILE A 636 6.41 7.20 32.31
N LYS A 637 6.86 7.46 33.55
CA LYS A 637 6.70 6.57 34.71
C LYS A 637 5.65 7.14 35.63
N LEU A 638 4.49 6.50 35.68
CA LEU A 638 3.38 6.89 36.56
C LEU A 638 3.29 6.05 37.82
N HIS A 639 4.12 5.03 38.02
CA HIS A 639 4.07 4.08 39.12
C HIS A 639 2.64 3.56 39.34
N SER A 640 2.03 3.06 38.27
CA SER A 640 0.70 2.46 38.25
C SER A 640 0.57 1.59 37.01
N PRO A 641 -0.14 0.46 37.05
CA PRO A 641 -0.33 -0.40 35.88
C PRO A 641 -0.88 0.36 34.68
N ALA A 642 -0.19 0.26 33.54
CA ALA A 642 -0.53 0.89 32.27
C ALA A 642 -0.46 -0.17 31.16
N LEU A 643 -1.50 -0.99 31.06
CA LEU A 643 -1.55 -2.16 30.19
C LEU A 643 -2.98 -2.45 29.72
N LEU A 644 -3.11 -3.34 28.74
CA LEU A 644 -4.37 -3.94 28.30
C LEU A 644 -4.54 -5.29 29.01
N PRO A 645 -5.37 -5.40 30.05
CA PRO A 645 -5.56 -6.66 30.77
C PRO A 645 -6.05 -7.78 29.85
N GLU A 646 -5.70 -9.02 30.14
CA GLU A 646 -6.13 -10.19 29.40
C GLU A 646 -7.66 -10.34 29.40
N ASP A 647 -8.32 -10.02 30.49
CA ASP A 647 -9.78 -10.02 30.61
C ASP A 647 -10.44 -8.95 29.73
N TYR A 648 -9.77 -7.82 29.49
CA TYR A 648 -10.26 -6.75 28.64
C TYR A 648 -9.97 -7.02 27.15
N CYS A 649 -8.78 -7.50 26.80
CA CYS A 649 -8.37 -7.84 25.44
C CYS A 649 -7.64 -9.20 25.43
N PRO A 650 -8.35 -10.33 25.24
CA PRO A 650 -7.77 -11.67 25.38
C PRO A 650 -6.73 -12.03 24.31
N ASP A 651 -6.85 -11.48 23.10
CA ASP A 651 -5.97 -11.81 21.99
C ASP A 651 -4.62 -11.07 22.12
N ILE A 652 -3.53 -11.84 22.25
CA ILE A 652 -2.15 -11.34 22.37
C ILE A 652 -1.74 -10.52 21.14
N HIS A 653 -2.09 -10.99 19.93
CA HIS A 653 -1.74 -10.30 18.69
C HIS A 653 -2.47 -8.95 18.59
N GLU A 654 -3.73 -8.91 19.03
CA GLU A 654 -4.51 -7.70 19.08
C GLU A 654 -3.93 -6.69 20.08
N ARG A 655 -3.51 -7.16 21.28
CA ARG A 655 -2.83 -6.32 22.27
C ARG A 655 -1.55 -5.71 21.70
N LEU A 656 -0.71 -6.51 21.04
CA LEU A 656 0.52 -6.02 20.40
C LEU A 656 0.26 -4.94 19.35
N VAL A 657 -0.77 -5.12 18.51
CA VAL A 657 -1.18 -4.12 17.52
C VAL A 657 -1.62 -2.83 18.20
N LEU A 658 -2.47 -2.91 19.21
CA LEU A 658 -2.98 -1.74 19.93
C LEU A 658 -1.87 -0.99 20.65
N TYR A 659 -0.96 -1.69 21.33
CA TYR A 659 0.21 -1.09 21.95
C TYR A 659 1.10 -0.37 20.93
N LYS A 660 1.38 -1.00 19.79
CA LYS A 660 2.19 -0.36 18.72
C LYS A 660 1.49 0.85 18.14
N ARG A 661 0.19 0.77 17.89
CA ARG A 661 -0.61 1.91 17.40
C ARG A 661 -0.53 3.09 18.37
N LEU A 662 -0.75 2.86 19.65
CA LEU A 662 -0.62 3.88 20.68
C LEU A 662 0.81 4.46 20.75
N ALA A 663 1.81 3.59 20.66
CA ALA A 663 3.22 3.99 20.74
C ALA A 663 3.66 4.89 19.56
N VAL A 664 3.06 4.75 18.37
CA VAL A 664 3.40 5.51 17.15
C VAL A 664 2.53 6.76 16.96
N CYS A 665 1.48 6.97 17.79
CA CYS A 665 0.64 8.18 17.68
C CYS A 665 1.46 9.46 17.81
N GLU A 666 1.28 10.37 16.84
CA GLU A 666 1.91 11.70 16.80
C GLU A 666 0.94 12.84 17.19
N THR A 667 -0.36 12.56 17.22
CA THR A 667 -1.41 13.54 17.55
C THR A 667 -2.41 13.02 18.59
N VAL A 668 -2.98 13.94 19.37
CA VAL A 668 -4.03 13.63 20.35
C VAL A 668 -5.26 13.01 19.67
N GLN A 669 -5.60 13.45 18.46
CA GLN A 669 -6.73 12.90 17.71
C GLN A 669 -6.56 11.42 17.39
N GLN A 670 -5.34 11.00 17.03
CA GLN A 670 -5.06 9.58 16.78
C GLN A 670 -5.25 8.72 18.04
N ILE A 671 -4.81 9.21 19.21
CA ILE A 671 -5.02 8.51 20.48
C ILE A 671 -6.52 8.39 20.79
N ASN A 672 -7.28 9.49 20.61
CA ASN A 672 -8.72 9.49 20.85
C ASN A 672 -9.45 8.50 19.92
N THR A 673 -9.07 8.40 18.66
CA THR A 673 -9.65 7.42 17.71
C THR A 673 -9.39 5.98 18.17
N ILE A 674 -8.18 5.69 18.70
CA ILE A 674 -7.90 4.36 19.26
C ILE A 674 -8.71 4.14 20.54
N HIS A 675 -8.87 5.15 21.39
CA HIS A 675 -9.70 5.07 22.59
C HIS A 675 -11.17 4.76 22.25
N GLU A 676 -11.74 5.46 21.26
CA GLU A 676 -13.10 5.18 20.75
C GLU A 676 -13.21 3.74 20.22
N GLU A 677 -12.21 3.26 19.46
CA GLU A 677 -12.18 1.89 18.98
C GLU A 677 -12.13 0.87 20.14
N LEU A 678 -11.33 1.14 21.18
CA LEU A 678 -11.26 0.28 22.35
C LEU A 678 -12.62 0.17 23.07
N VAL A 679 -13.29 1.30 23.25
CA VAL A 679 -14.63 1.34 23.86
C VAL A 679 -15.66 0.60 23.01
N ASP A 680 -15.64 0.80 21.69
CA ASP A 680 -16.57 0.16 20.75
C ASP A 680 -16.40 -1.37 20.68
N ARG A 681 -15.17 -1.86 20.86
CA ARG A 681 -14.85 -3.29 20.67
C ARG A 681 -14.88 -4.10 21.98
N PHE A 682 -14.37 -3.52 23.05
CA PHE A 682 -14.11 -4.22 24.30
C PHE A 682 -14.93 -3.64 25.47
N GLY A 683 -15.66 -2.54 25.26
CA GLY A 683 -16.45 -1.90 26.31
C GLY A 683 -15.69 -0.82 27.07
N LEU A 684 -16.27 -0.39 28.21
CA LEU A 684 -15.68 0.68 29.01
C LEU A 684 -14.30 0.29 29.56
N PRO A 685 -13.28 1.15 29.39
CA PRO A 685 -11.93 0.84 29.80
C PRO A 685 -11.78 0.84 31.32
N GLU A 686 -11.07 -0.16 31.84
CA GLU A 686 -10.66 -0.26 33.22
C GLU A 686 -9.51 0.72 33.55
N GLN A 687 -9.18 0.86 34.84
CA GLN A 687 -8.15 1.81 35.26
C GLN A 687 -6.78 1.60 34.60
N PRO A 688 -6.24 0.37 34.42
CA PRO A 688 -4.96 0.16 33.71
C PRO A 688 -4.99 0.68 32.25
N VAL A 689 -6.11 0.46 31.54
CA VAL A 689 -6.31 0.94 30.16
C VAL A 689 -6.38 2.46 30.11
N LYS A 690 -7.10 3.10 31.04
CA LYS A 690 -7.15 4.56 31.15
C LYS A 690 -5.77 5.14 31.43
N THR A 691 -5.01 4.54 32.33
CA THR A 691 -3.63 4.95 32.63
C THR A 691 -2.73 4.83 31.42
N LEU A 692 -2.88 3.76 30.62
CA LEU A 692 -2.13 3.57 29.37
C LEU A 692 -2.42 4.70 28.37
N ILE A 693 -3.70 4.98 28.10
CA ILE A 693 -4.11 6.05 27.18
C ILE A 693 -3.58 7.40 27.65
N GLU A 694 -3.73 7.71 28.92
CA GLU A 694 -3.27 8.97 29.51
C GLU A 694 -1.75 9.11 29.50
N SER A 695 -1.00 8.02 29.69
CA SER A 695 0.46 8.02 29.58
C SER A 695 0.91 8.44 28.16
N HIS A 696 0.17 8.02 27.12
CA HIS A 696 0.45 8.43 25.74
C HIS A 696 0.07 9.89 25.48
N HIS A 697 -1.00 10.43 26.08
CA HIS A 697 -1.29 11.87 26.04
C HIS A 697 -0.18 12.70 26.69
N LEU A 698 0.28 12.29 27.87
CA LEU A 698 1.39 12.94 28.58
C LEU A 698 2.68 12.91 27.77
N ARG A 699 2.96 11.78 27.10
CA ARG A 699 4.12 11.63 26.22
C ARG A 699 4.10 12.63 25.07
N LEU A 700 2.95 12.85 24.42
CA LEU A 700 2.86 13.85 23.35
C LEU A 700 3.11 15.28 23.88
N MET A 701 2.54 15.63 25.03
CA MET A 701 2.76 16.93 25.65
C MET A 701 4.24 17.14 26.03
N ALA A 702 4.87 16.13 26.58
CA ALA A 702 6.28 16.15 27.00
C ALA A 702 7.23 16.26 25.78
N LYS A 703 6.92 15.57 24.68
CA LYS A 703 7.66 15.66 23.42
C LYS A 703 7.72 17.09 22.86
N GLU A 704 6.60 17.82 22.89
CA GLU A 704 6.55 19.20 22.40
C GLU A 704 7.50 20.12 23.18
N LEU A 705 7.72 19.82 24.47
CA LEU A 705 8.60 20.55 25.37
C LEU A 705 10.07 20.11 25.28
N GLY A 706 10.37 18.99 24.60
CA GLY A 706 11.70 18.41 24.58
C GLY A 706 12.11 17.77 25.90
N ILE A 707 11.16 17.07 26.56
CA ILE A 707 11.36 16.36 27.83
C ILE A 707 11.69 14.89 27.50
N ASP A 708 12.79 14.37 28.07
CA ASP A 708 13.26 13.01 27.87
C ASP A 708 12.57 12.02 28.83
N ALA A 709 12.31 12.39 30.07
CA ALA A 709 11.62 11.54 31.03
C ALA A 709 10.75 12.30 32.03
N ILE A 710 9.63 11.69 32.41
CA ILE A 710 8.79 12.12 33.52
C ILE A 710 8.65 10.93 34.47
N ASP A 711 9.05 11.14 35.72
CA ASP A 711 8.88 10.19 36.83
C ASP A 711 7.94 10.82 37.86
N ALA A 712 6.72 10.28 37.97
CA ALA A 712 5.68 10.79 38.87
C ALA A 712 5.33 9.71 39.92
N ALA A 713 5.91 9.87 41.07
CA ALA A 713 5.62 9.04 42.29
C ALA A 713 4.54 9.72 43.14
N GLY A 714 4.13 9.07 44.28
CA GLY A 714 3.06 9.56 45.14
C GLY A 714 3.31 10.94 45.76
N GLU A 715 4.57 11.37 45.92
CA GLU A 715 4.94 12.60 46.59
C GLU A 715 5.56 13.68 45.67
N ALA A 716 6.03 13.30 44.49
CA ALA A 716 6.73 14.24 43.62
C ALA A 716 6.68 13.80 42.15
N VAL A 717 6.75 14.80 41.25
CA VAL A 717 7.00 14.65 39.81
C VAL A 717 8.41 15.15 39.52
N THR A 718 9.21 14.31 38.86
CA THR A 718 10.53 14.70 38.35
C THR A 718 10.49 14.73 36.85
N VAL A 719 10.81 15.88 36.23
CA VAL A 719 10.89 16.10 34.80
C VAL A 719 12.35 16.20 34.42
N THR A 720 12.80 15.36 33.49
CA THR A 720 14.17 15.40 32.94
C THR A 720 14.11 16.01 31.55
N PHE A 721 14.81 17.12 31.35
CA PHE A 721 14.87 17.83 30.08
C PHE A 721 15.92 17.23 29.15
N GLY A 722 15.59 17.12 27.86
CA GLY A 722 16.52 16.74 26.82
C GLY A 722 17.48 17.86 26.43
N LYS A 723 18.53 17.49 25.71
CA LYS A 723 19.55 18.45 25.24
C LYS A 723 18.96 19.57 24.35
N ASN A 724 17.89 19.28 23.63
CA ASN A 724 17.22 20.19 22.69
C ASN A 724 15.81 20.54 23.18
N ASN A 725 15.65 20.91 24.48
CA ASN A 725 14.35 21.32 25.01
C ASN A 725 13.95 22.73 24.51
N ASN A 726 12.64 22.98 24.49
CA ASN A 726 12.05 24.23 24.03
C ASN A 726 11.66 25.18 25.19
N VAL A 727 11.97 24.81 26.43
CA VAL A 727 11.60 25.59 27.63
C VAL A 727 12.70 26.62 27.96
N ASP A 728 12.32 27.86 28.21
CA ASP A 728 13.28 28.92 28.56
C ASP A 728 13.87 28.67 29.95
N PRO A 729 15.21 28.52 30.08
CA PRO A 729 15.87 28.34 31.37
C PRO A 729 15.60 29.48 32.35
N THR A 730 15.45 30.72 31.87
CA THR A 730 15.15 31.87 32.68
C THR A 730 13.78 31.75 33.33
N GLU A 731 12.81 31.28 32.58
CA GLU A 731 11.43 31.04 33.05
C GLU A 731 11.37 29.89 34.07
N ILE A 732 12.21 28.87 33.93
CA ILE A 732 12.32 27.79 34.94
C ILE A 732 12.83 28.37 36.28
N ILE A 733 13.83 29.26 36.22
CA ILE A 733 14.39 29.94 37.42
C ILE A 733 13.31 30.80 38.10
N LEU A 734 12.57 31.58 37.32
CA LEU A 734 11.46 32.38 37.82
C LEU A 734 10.34 31.51 38.44
N LEU A 735 10.04 30.36 37.85
CA LEU A 735 9.07 29.41 38.39
C LEU A 735 9.49 28.89 39.78
N ILE A 736 10.77 28.54 39.94
CA ILE A 736 11.32 28.06 41.20
C ILE A 736 11.33 29.17 42.27
N GLN A 737 11.56 30.39 41.88
CA GLN A 737 11.54 31.54 42.80
C GLN A 737 10.12 31.87 43.29
N ASN A 738 9.13 31.74 42.39
CA ASN A 738 7.75 32.13 42.69
C ASN A 738 6.94 31.02 43.39
N ASP A 739 7.29 29.73 43.19
CA ASP A 739 6.59 28.59 43.78
C ASP A 739 7.58 27.61 44.40
N LYS A 740 7.57 27.50 45.73
CA LYS A 740 8.45 26.66 46.55
C LYS A 740 8.26 25.13 46.28
N LYS A 741 7.19 24.77 45.59
CA LYS A 741 6.94 23.37 45.18
C LYS A 741 7.90 22.92 44.08
N TYR A 742 8.45 23.84 43.31
CA TYR A 742 9.43 23.55 42.27
C TYR A 742 10.86 23.66 42.78
N ARG A 743 11.70 22.67 42.46
CA ARG A 743 13.13 22.65 42.85
C ARG A 743 13.96 22.02 41.75
N LEU A 744 15.18 22.47 41.55
CA LEU A 744 16.14 21.76 40.73
C LEU A 744 16.63 20.51 41.45
N ALA A 745 16.61 19.36 40.75
CA ALA A 745 17.12 18.07 41.24
C ALA A 745 18.36 17.60 40.47
N GLY A 746 19.02 18.50 39.73
CA GLY A 746 20.19 18.27 38.90
C GLY A 746 20.31 19.39 37.87
N ALA A 747 21.26 19.29 36.94
CA ALA A 747 21.46 20.28 35.89
C ALA A 747 20.30 20.31 34.85
N ASP A 748 19.67 19.17 34.67
CA ASP A 748 18.64 18.87 33.66
C ASP A 748 17.31 18.40 34.25
N LYS A 749 17.13 18.44 35.60
CA LYS A 749 15.97 17.89 36.28
C LYS A 749 15.22 18.93 37.07
N LEU A 750 13.93 19.03 36.84
CA LEU A 750 13.00 19.82 37.63
C LEU A 750 12.11 18.90 38.47
N ARG A 751 12.04 19.10 39.78
CA ARG A 751 11.19 18.36 40.68
C ARG A 751 10.07 19.24 41.20
N PHE A 752 8.84 18.74 41.13
CA PHE A 752 7.64 19.33 41.69
C PHE A 752 7.08 18.43 42.79
N THR A 753 6.80 18.99 43.98
CA THR A 753 6.34 18.22 45.15
C THR A 753 4.84 18.42 45.34
N ALA A 754 4.07 17.33 45.38
CA ALA A 754 2.64 17.29 45.66
C ALA A 754 2.25 15.92 46.18
N GLU A 755 1.21 15.86 47.03
CA GLU A 755 0.60 14.59 47.45
C GLU A 755 -0.28 14.04 46.32
N MET A 756 0.03 12.85 45.80
CA MET A 756 -0.58 12.24 44.61
C MET A 756 -0.75 10.74 44.76
N GLU A 757 -1.35 10.32 45.90
CA GLU A 757 -1.58 8.88 46.16
C GLU A 757 -2.51 8.26 45.08
N ASN A 758 -3.55 9.00 44.65
CA ASN A 758 -4.47 8.56 43.62
C ASN A 758 -3.88 8.81 42.22
N ILE A 759 -3.98 7.80 41.34
CA ILE A 759 -3.46 7.87 39.95
C ILE A 759 -4.10 8.99 39.13
N GLU A 760 -5.38 9.28 39.30
CA GLU A 760 -6.06 10.36 38.57
C GLU A 760 -5.54 11.73 39.00
N VAL A 761 -5.30 11.92 40.30
CA VAL A 761 -4.68 13.14 40.84
C VAL A 761 -3.26 13.27 40.32
N ARG A 762 -2.51 12.18 40.24
CA ARG A 762 -1.14 12.12 39.71
C ARG A 762 -1.10 12.55 38.23
N ILE A 763 -1.94 11.95 37.38
CA ILE A 763 -2.05 12.31 35.97
C ILE A 763 -2.41 13.78 35.78
N ASN A 764 -3.39 14.28 36.52
CA ASN A 764 -3.81 15.68 36.45
C ASN A 764 -2.71 16.64 36.91
N THR A 765 -1.96 16.26 37.92
CA THR A 765 -0.82 17.04 38.40
C THR A 765 0.28 17.12 37.36
N VAL A 766 0.66 15.98 36.75
CA VAL A 766 1.62 15.96 35.64
C VAL A 766 1.13 16.82 34.46
N LYS A 767 -0.14 16.72 34.07
CA LYS A 767 -0.74 17.58 33.04
C LYS A 767 -0.60 19.07 33.37
N ASN A 768 -0.86 19.45 34.63
CA ASN A 768 -0.75 20.84 35.06
C ASN A 768 0.71 21.34 35.05
N VAL A 769 1.66 20.50 35.48
CA VAL A 769 3.09 20.83 35.41
C VAL A 769 3.51 21.04 33.95
N LEU A 770 3.12 20.14 33.04
CA LEU A 770 3.42 20.26 31.60
C LEU A 770 2.79 21.51 30.99
N LYS A 771 1.53 21.82 31.29
CA LYS A 771 0.88 23.06 30.85
C LYS A 771 1.58 24.33 31.37
N THR A 772 2.04 24.30 32.62
CA THR A 772 2.80 25.41 33.21
C THR A 772 4.11 25.63 32.46
N LEU A 773 4.80 24.55 32.09
CA LEU A 773 6.04 24.60 31.29
C LEU A 773 5.76 25.02 29.83
N GLN A 774 4.65 24.59 29.24
CA GLN A 774 4.27 24.97 27.88
C GLN A 774 4.02 26.48 27.72
N ASN A 775 3.43 27.11 28.74
CA ASN A 775 3.22 28.55 28.78
C ASN A 775 4.54 29.36 28.92
N ARG A 776 5.67 28.68 29.15
CA ARG A 776 7.00 29.25 29.37
C ARG A 776 8.00 28.82 28.29
N CYS A 777 7.51 28.42 27.15
CA CYS A 777 8.33 28.07 25.98
C CYS A 777 8.88 29.32 25.30
N LEU A 778 10.07 29.19 24.72
CA LEU A 778 10.62 30.18 23.79
C LEU A 778 9.62 30.40 22.64
N PRO A 779 9.40 31.64 22.20
CA PRO A 779 8.56 31.91 21.03
C PRO A 779 9.14 31.20 19.81
N LYS A 780 8.29 30.47 19.09
CA LYS A 780 8.68 29.69 17.88
C LYS A 780 9.15 30.60 16.75
#